data_c328611febd4bb2ebf3d126dcb950771
#
_entry.id   c328611febd4bb2ebf3d126dcb950771
#
_cell.length_a   1.000
_cell.length_b   1.000
_cell.length_c   1.000
_cell.angle_alpha   90.00
_cell.angle_beta   90.00
_cell.angle_gamma   90.00
#
_symmetry.space_group_name_H-M   'P 1'
#
loop_
_entity.id
_entity.type
_entity.pdbx_description
1 polymer ?
#
loop_
_entity_poly.entity_id
_entity_poly.type
_entity_poly.pdbx_seq_one_letter_code
_entity_poly.pdbx_strand_id
1 'polypeptide(L)'
;MRARLLRRLREVPPLIRLMLALVAGVLMGQYAWAGWPYGVAAAAAAAGVLALPRRRLLAGALLLMALGAWRSQAVWHPAVPAEGTYRITATVADNILPGASTQRHTRLKDIALDGVPVAGQAYWSFYGQELAGVSAGDRVTFTGQVYDGGEEENPGGFDFRAYLYQSGMSFGVYGVEDWAAEPGPFDLACLMARVRKYLTQRLCAVMGQEDGAYAAAMLLGEKSLLDQEERQAFSRLGVAHILAVSGFHVGVLAKVLEALTRHMRLGRRVRYAVTLVALAAYCLLTGGSSPTVRATVLWALYGLGRLCHRRGDPLTLLSAAAGIILLAAPAQLTAAGFQLSFGAMVGIGLVTPWLKRLHCPQGRASRWLWNALCLTAGAQIGLLLPLCWWFQQLPLLGLMANLVVFPWASMLIYLYLLTTATLGIPGVRETLGAWAAACSRATVTAVQALAGVPGAYLWTARPGPLGWLGAGGILASVSNRSWWRRRTRCLVGGTAALCFAVSVMPVSQPITTWTQLSVGTADAAVLETGGEVWAIDAGEGDDLAVYLRQRRLSLTGLILTHLHSDHAGGLRYLLESGIPVERCYLPWGAELSAAVPSVAEAVETLAARGTQLCYLQAGDVLELPTGRMQVLWPQAEKVRRDADLNDFCLVTLWELGEARLLSMSDLPGTYEPYVATPADVLKVGHHGQADSTGSAFAQIVAPEVALVSAGRNLDLEKLADRLPGTALYWTGDCGAVTLQFSGKRFEVSTWLTGREE
;
A
#
# COMPACT_ATOMS: atom_id res chain seq x y z
N MET A 1 -15.03 2.70 41.44
CA MET A 1 -14.68 2.56 40.02
C MET A 1 -13.57 1.53 39.80
N ARG A 2 -12.44 1.63 40.50
CA ARG A 2 -11.26 0.72 40.37
C ARG A 2 -11.59 -0.77 40.61
N ALA A 3 -12.37 -1.11 41.64
CA ALA A 3 -12.76 -2.50 41.94
C ALA A 3 -13.70 -3.12 40.89
N ARG A 4 -14.59 -2.34 40.28
CA ARG A 4 -15.48 -2.77 39.20
C ARG A 4 -14.68 -2.99 37.91
N LEU A 5 -13.71 -2.13 37.61
CA LEU A 5 -12.79 -2.30 36.44
C LEU A 5 -11.96 -3.57 36.56
N LEU A 6 -11.33 -3.79 37.72
CA LEU A 6 -10.51 -4.98 38.00
C LEU A 6 -11.31 -6.28 37.95
N ARG A 7 -12.57 -6.27 38.46
CA ARG A 7 -13.46 -7.43 38.38
C ARG A 7 -13.75 -7.80 36.92
N ARG A 8 -13.93 -6.82 36.04
CA ARG A 8 -14.26 -7.00 34.62
C ARG A 8 -13.08 -7.34 33.73
N LEU A 9 -11.88 -6.86 34.05
CA LEU A 9 -10.66 -7.35 33.39
C LEU A 9 -10.46 -8.85 33.66
N ARG A 10 -11.02 -9.39 34.77
CA ARG A 10 -11.03 -10.83 35.06
C ARG A 10 -12.05 -11.61 34.21
N GLU A 11 -13.09 -10.93 33.68
CA GLU A 11 -14.10 -11.55 32.81
C GLU A 11 -13.61 -11.70 31.36
N VAL A 12 -12.54 -10.98 30.95
CA VAL A 12 -11.89 -11.16 29.64
C VAL A 12 -11.16 -12.52 29.65
N PRO A 13 -11.39 -13.38 28.63
CA PRO A 13 -10.71 -14.67 28.56
C PRO A 13 -9.19 -14.54 28.73
N PRO A 14 -8.54 -15.44 29.49
CA PRO A 14 -7.11 -15.36 29.74
C PRO A 14 -6.26 -15.22 28.48
N LEU A 15 -6.63 -15.95 27.43
CA LEU A 15 -5.91 -15.96 26.16
C LEU A 15 -5.95 -14.60 25.44
N ILE A 16 -7.05 -13.85 25.51
CA ILE A 16 -7.15 -12.50 24.96
C ILE A 16 -6.19 -11.55 25.70
N ARG A 17 -6.09 -11.66 27.03
CA ARG A 17 -5.14 -10.87 27.84
C ARG A 17 -3.70 -11.17 27.52
N LEU A 18 -3.37 -12.45 27.32
CA LEU A 18 -2.05 -12.91 26.91
C LEU A 18 -1.70 -12.41 25.50
N MET A 19 -2.69 -12.42 24.60
CA MET A 19 -2.53 -11.87 23.25
C MET A 19 -2.26 -10.36 23.25
N LEU A 20 -2.97 -9.59 24.08
CA LEU A 20 -2.70 -8.15 24.21
C LEU A 20 -1.29 -7.85 24.72
N ALA A 21 -0.77 -8.68 25.64
CA ALA A 21 0.62 -8.58 26.09
C ALA A 21 1.62 -8.89 24.99
N LEU A 22 1.36 -9.91 24.18
CA LEU A 22 2.19 -10.22 23.00
C LEU A 22 2.20 -9.06 21.99
N VAL A 23 1.03 -8.49 21.68
CA VAL A 23 0.92 -7.32 20.78
C VAL A 23 1.72 -6.13 21.33
N ALA A 24 1.60 -5.84 22.63
CA ALA A 24 2.39 -4.78 23.26
C ALA A 24 3.90 -5.04 23.10
N GLY A 25 4.35 -6.28 23.30
CA GLY A 25 5.74 -6.66 23.08
C GLY A 25 6.18 -6.46 21.63
N VAL A 26 5.38 -6.91 20.66
CA VAL A 26 5.67 -6.74 19.23
C VAL A 26 5.81 -5.27 18.86
N LEU A 27 4.90 -4.39 19.33
CA LEU A 27 4.99 -2.96 19.10
C LEU A 27 6.23 -2.33 19.75
N MET A 28 6.57 -2.75 20.97
CA MET A 28 7.80 -2.30 21.64
C MET A 28 9.05 -2.69 20.85
N GLY A 29 9.12 -3.90 20.32
CA GLY A 29 10.25 -4.35 19.51
C GLY A 29 10.35 -3.67 18.16
N GLN A 30 9.26 -3.18 17.62
CA GLN A 30 9.23 -2.46 16.34
C GLN A 30 9.66 -0.99 16.48
N TYR A 31 9.14 -0.27 17.49
CA TYR A 31 9.27 1.19 17.59
C TYR A 31 10.28 1.68 18.62
N ALA A 32 10.89 0.79 19.41
CA ALA A 32 11.88 1.18 20.39
C ALA A 32 13.30 1.20 19.77
N TRP A 33 14.16 2.08 20.29
CA TRP A 33 15.54 2.25 19.85
C TRP A 33 16.33 0.94 19.91
N ALA A 34 17.29 0.79 19.01
CA ALA A 34 18.17 -0.38 18.95
C ALA A 34 18.77 -0.73 20.32
N GLY A 35 18.63 -1.99 20.72
CA GLY A 35 19.12 -2.52 22.00
C GLY A 35 18.19 -2.34 23.20
N TRP A 36 17.37 -1.29 23.27
CA TRP A 36 16.44 -1.07 24.39
C TRP A 36 15.36 -2.15 24.53
N PRO A 37 14.75 -2.66 23.44
CA PRO A 37 13.78 -3.76 23.53
C PRO A 37 14.35 -5.04 24.11
N TYR A 38 15.61 -5.36 23.88
CA TYR A 38 16.25 -6.54 24.47
C TYR A 38 16.37 -6.41 25.99
N GLY A 39 16.75 -5.22 26.50
CA GLY A 39 16.77 -4.93 27.94
C GLY A 39 15.38 -5.05 28.58
N VAL A 40 14.37 -4.45 27.96
CA VAL A 40 12.98 -4.55 28.44
C VAL A 40 12.46 -5.98 28.33
N ALA A 41 12.76 -6.70 27.25
CA ALA A 41 12.40 -8.10 27.11
C ALA A 41 13.03 -8.97 28.19
N ALA A 42 14.31 -8.76 28.48
CA ALA A 42 15.02 -9.47 29.56
C ALA A 42 14.43 -9.16 30.95
N ALA A 43 14.14 -7.87 31.23
CA ALA A 43 13.51 -7.47 32.49
C ALA A 43 12.09 -8.02 32.64
N ALA A 44 11.28 -7.98 31.57
CA ALA A 44 9.94 -8.56 31.56
C ALA A 44 9.97 -10.08 31.70
N ALA A 45 10.93 -10.76 31.08
CA ALA A 45 11.13 -12.21 31.24
C ALA A 45 11.49 -12.55 32.67
N ALA A 46 12.45 -11.86 33.28
CA ALA A 46 12.85 -12.06 34.68
C ALA A 46 11.68 -11.82 35.64
N ALA A 47 10.94 -10.72 35.49
CA ALA A 47 9.74 -10.42 36.24
C ALA A 47 8.64 -11.48 36.05
N GLY A 48 8.50 -12.01 34.83
CA GLY A 48 7.57 -13.10 34.51
C GLY A 48 7.94 -14.40 35.26
N VAL A 49 9.19 -14.78 35.22
CA VAL A 49 9.71 -15.97 35.95
C VAL A 49 9.49 -15.81 37.46
N LEU A 50 9.82 -14.67 38.03
CA LEU A 50 9.63 -14.37 39.47
C LEU A 50 8.15 -14.38 39.87
N ALA A 51 7.23 -14.03 38.97
CA ALA A 51 5.80 -14.02 39.23
C ALA A 51 5.13 -15.40 39.08
N LEU A 52 5.81 -16.38 38.50
CA LEU A 52 5.30 -17.75 38.19
C LEU A 52 4.65 -18.47 39.39
N PRO A 53 5.25 -18.47 40.61
CA PRO A 53 4.68 -19.20 41.72
C PRO A 53 3.36 -18.62 42.25
N ARG A 54 3.13 -17.30 42.10
CA ARG A 54 2.03 -16.59 42.75
C ARG A 54 0.98 -16.02 41.77
N ARG A 55 1.38 -15.73 40.53
CA ARG A 55 0.52 -15.02 39.54
C ARG A 55 0.74 -15.54 38.13
N ARG A 56 0.40 -16.77 37.86
CA ARG A 56 0.66 -17.49 36.57
C ARG A 56 0.24 -16.71 35.33
N LEU A 57 -0.91 -16.02 35.38
CA LEU A 57 -1.37 -15.26 34.23
C LEU A 57 -0.51 -14.00 33.95
N LEU A 58 -0.08 -13.31 35.02
CA LEU A 58 0.83 -12.16 34.89
C LEU A 58 2.21 -12.63 34.38
N ALA A 59 2.70 -13.72 34.89
CA ALA A 59 3.95 -14.36 34.43
C ALA A 59 3.86 -14.67 32.92
N GLY A 60 2.79 -15.34 32.49
CA GLY A 60 2.58 -15.67 31.09
C GLY A 60 2.46 -14.40 30.20
N ALA A 61 1.81 -13.34 30.68
CA ALA A 61 1.71 -12.08 29.95
C ALA A 61 3.07 -11.40 29.78
N LEU A 62 3.87 -11.33 30.85
CA LEU A 62 5.22 -10.75 30.80
C LEU A 62 6.18 -11.55 29.90
N LEU A 63 6.11 -12.89 29.97
CA LEU A 63 6.92 -13.76 29.12
C LEU A 63 6.54 -13.61 27.63
N LEU A 64 5.25 -13.54 27.31
CA LEU A 64 4.80 -13.32 25.93
C LEU A 64 5.14 -11.93 25.44
N MET A 65 5.08 -10.90 26.29
CA MET A 65 5.53 -9.55 25.94
C MET A 65 7.02 -9.54 25.64
N ALA A 66 7.83 -10.17 26.49
CA ALA A 66 9.27 -10.30 26.28
C ALA A 66 9.61 -11.02 24.98
N LEU A 67 8.94 -12.14 24.72
CA LEU A 67 9.12 -12.94 23.50
C LEU A 67 8.68 -12.15 22.25
N GLY A 68 7.58 -11.41 22.34
CA GLY A 68 7.10 -10.54 21.27
C GLY A 68 8.10 -9.43 20.95
N ALA A 69 8.65 -8.75 21.96
CA ALA A 69 9.64 -7.71 21.78
C ALA A 69 10.94 -8.24 21.16
N TRP A 70 11.45 -9.36 21.66
CA TRP A 70 12.65 -10.00 21.12
C TRP A 70 12.48 -10.43 19.66
N ARG A 71 11.38 -11.11 19.34
CA ARG A 71 11.10 -11.58 17.97
C ARG A 71 10.91 -10.41 17.01
N SER A 72 10.22 -9.36 17.45
CA SER A 72 9.97 -8.18 16.64
C SER A 72 11.25 -7.42 16.35
N GLN A 73 12.12 -7.22 17.35
CA GLN A 73 13.42 -6.59 17.17
C GLN A 73 14.26 -7.30 16.09
N ALA A 74 14.31 -8.63 16.14
CA ALA A 74 15.07 -9.43 15.17
C ALA A 74 14.54 -9.32 13.73
N VAL A 75 13.25 -9.01 13.55
CA VAL A 75 12.63 -8.90 12.22
C VAL A 75 12.71 -7.47 11.68
N TRP A 76 12.55 -6.45 12.54
CA TRP A 76 12.58 -5.05 12.13
C TRP A 76 13.98 -4.43 12.06
N HIS A 77 14.99 -5.11 12.59
CA HIS A 77 16.38 -4.70 12.50
C HIS A 77 17.25 -5.89 12.04
N PRO A 78 17.03 -6.42 10.82
CA PRO A 78 17.86 -7.49 10.27
C PRO A 78 19.27 -6.96 10.00
N ALA A 79 20.24 -7.86 9.96
CA ALA A 79 21.55 -7.52 9.39
C ALA A 79 21.39 -7.41 7.87
N VAL A 80 21.40 -6.19 7.35
CA VAL A 80 21.35 -5.91 5.92
C VAL A 80 22.77 -5.78 5.38
N PRO A 81 23.09 -6.39 4.20
CA PRO A 81 24.39 -6.17 3.55
C PRO A 81 24.58 -4.70 3.21
N ALA A 82 25.83 -4.26 3.08
CA ALA A 82 26.12 -2.91 2.58
C ALA A 82 25.56 -2.74 1.15
N GLU A 83 25.13 -1.53 0.85
CA GLU A 83 24.69 -1.20 -0.51
C GLU A 83 25.88 -1.25 -1.47
N GLY A 84 25.65 -1.77 -2.67
CA GLY A 84 26.70 -1.91 -3.67
C GLY A 84 26.42 -2.98 -4.71
N THR A 85 27.30 -3.10 -5.67
CA THR A 85 27.25 -4.10 -6.72
C THR A 85 27.99 -5.36 -6.31
N TYR A 86 27.32 -6.52 -6.42
CA TYR A 86 27.84 -7.81 -6.00
C TYR A 86 27.63 -8.87 -7.08
N ARG A 87 28.48 -9.89 -7.08
CA ARG A 87 28.19 -11.16 -7.77
C ARG A 87 27.28 -11.99 -6.87
N ILE A 88 26.02 -12.12 -7.25
CA ILE A 88 24.95 -12.70 -6.44
C ILE A 88 24.70 -14.13 -6.92
N THR A 89 24.74 -15.08 -6.00
CA THR A 89 24.29 -16.46 -6.23
C THR A 89 23.14 -16.74 -5.28
N ALA A 90 21.98 -17.13 -5.83
CA ALA A 90 20.76 -17.32 -5.03
C ALA A 90 19.82 -18.34 -5.66
N THR A 91 18.86 -18.86 -4.87
CA THR A 91 17.76 -19.69 -5.35
C THR A 91 16.52 -18.83 -5.59
N VAL A 92 15.89 -18.94 -6.75
CA VAL A 92 14.62 -18.27 -7.07
C VAL A 92 13.51 -18.91 -6.23
N ALA A 93 12.96 -18.18 -5.29
CA ALA A 93 12.00 -18.73 -4.30
C ALA A 93 10.57 -18.83 -4.83
N ASP A 94 10.20 -18.01 -5.82
CA ASP A 94 8.85 -17.95 -6.39
C ASP A 94 8.90 -17.70 -7.91
N ASN A 95 7.76 -17.68 -8.57
CA ASN A 95 7.69 -17.35 -10.00
C ASN A 95 8.15 -15.91 -10.24
N ILE A 96 8.78 -15.67 -11.38
CA ILE A 96 9.05 -14.31 -11.86
C ILE A 96 7.74 -13.72 -12.35
N LEU A 97 7.33 -12.61 -11.75
CA LEU A 97 6.07 -11.94 -12.00
C LEU A 97 6.30 -10.66 -12.81
N PRO A 98 5.36 -10.31 -13.71
CA PRO A 98 5.37 -9.00 -14.35
C PRO A 98 5.11 -7.91 -13.30
N GLY A 99 5.82 -6.77 -13.41
CA GLY A 99 5.57 -5.54 -12.67
C GLY A 99 5.01 -4.47 -13.60
N ALA A 100 5.18 -3.20 -13.22
CA ALA A 100 4.84 -2.08 -14.08
C ALA A 100 5.74 -2.05 -15.31
N SER A 101 5.17 -1.71 -16.47
CA SER A 101 5.91 -1.66 -17.75
C SER A 101 6.65 -2.98 -18.05
N THR A 102 7.97 -2.91 -18.29
CA THR A 102 8.85 -4.04 -18.55
C THR A 102 9.53 -4.62 -17.31
N GLN A 103 9.21 -4.10 -16.13
CA GLN A 103 9.77 -4.60 -14.87
C GLN A 103 9.34 -6.04 -14.60
N ARG A 104 10.27 -6.81 -14.02
CA ARG A 104 10.04 -8.17 -13.52
C ARG A 104 10.49 -8.23 -12.07
N HIS A 105 9.83 -9.05 -11.27
CA HIS A 105 10.23 -9.24 -9.88
C HIS A 105 9.96 -10.65 -9.37
N THR A 106 10.75 -11.05 -8.39
CA THR A 106 10.57 -12.31 -7.64
C THR A 106 11.27 -12.24 -6.30
N ARG A 107 11.24 -13.33 -5.53
CA ARG A 107 11.96 -13.47 -4.26
C ARG A 107 13.16 -14.38 -4.44
N LEU A 108 14.27 -14.02 -3.79
CA LEU A 108 15.47 -14.82 -3.69
C LEU A 108 15.64 -15.37 -2.27
N LYS A 109 16.18 -16.58 -2.16
CA LYS A 109 16.59 -17.24 -0.93
C LYS A 109 17.95 -17.90 -1.10
N ASP A 110 18.54 -18.37 0.01
CA ASP A 110 19.87 -19.02 0.02
C ASP A 110 20.92 -18.17 -0.72
N ILE A 111 20.99 -16.89 -0.32
CA ILE A 111 21.74 -15.83 -1.02
C ILE A 111 23.20 -15.85 -0.59
N ALA A 112 24.12 -15.75 -1.57
CA ALA A 112 25.53 -15.48 -1.33
C ALA A 112 25.96 -14.25 -2.17
N LEU A 113 26.63 -13.31 -1.53
CA LEU A 113 27.22 -12.11 -2.15
C LEU A 113 28.73 -12.31 -2.22
N ASP A 114 29.31 -12.26 -3.43
CA ASP A 114 30.72 -12.56 -3.69
C ASP A 114 31.20 -13.87 -3.02
N GLY A 115 30.30 -14.87 -3.00
CA GLY A 115 30.54 -16.18 -2.38
C GLY A 115 30.33 -16.23 -0.85
N VAL A 116 30.03 -15.12 -0.18
CA VAL A 116 29.76 -15.06 1.25
C VAL A 116 28.25 -15.25 1.50
N PRO A 117 27.82 -16.27 2.24
CA PRO A 117 26.40 -16.51 2.56
C PRO A 117 25.81 -15.37 3.39
N VAL A 118 24.61 -14.88 2.99
CA VAL A 118 23.86 -13.86 3.70
C VAL A 118 22.53 -14.42 4.18
N ALA A 119 22.17 -14.12 5.43
CA ALA A 119 20.92 -14.59 6.02
C ALA A 119 19.72 -13.77 5.50
N GLY A 120 18.57 -14.44 5.32
CA GLY A 120 17.32 -13.80 4.93
C GLY A 120 16.92 -14.08 3.48
N GLN A 121 15.90 -13.36 3.04
CA GLN A 121 15.40 -13.37 1.65
C GLN A 121 15.52 -11.97 1.08
N ALA A 122 15.63 -11.86 -0.24
CA ALA A 122 15.67 -10.59 -0.94
C ALA A 122 14.53 -10.46 -1.95
N TYR A 123 14.08 -9.22 -2.16
CA TYR A 123 13.26 -8.83 -3.30
C TYR A 123 14.18 -8.57 -4.49
N TRP A 124 13.98 -9.27 -5.58
CA TRP A 124 14.76 -9.08 -6.79
C TRP A 124 13.91 -8.48 -7.88
N SER A 125 14.36 -7.35 -8.43
CA SER A 125 13.70 -6.65 -9.54
C SER A 125 14.70 -6.31 -10.64
N PHE A 126 14.24 -6.36 -11.91
CA PHE A 126 15.03 -6.05 -13.09
C PHE A 126 14.11 -5.63 -14.25
N TYR A 127 14.67 -4.96 -15.25
CA TYR A 127 13.95 -4.48 -16.44
C TYR A 127 14.41 -5.19 -17.72
N GLY A 128 13.52 -5.24 -18.72
CA GLY A 128 13.81 -5.46 -20.12
C GLY A 128 14.20 -6.87 -20.57
N GLN A 129 14.54 -7.79 -19.67
CA GLN A 129 14.94 -9.14 -20.06
C GLN A 129 13.95 -10.18 -19.56
N GLU A 130 13.45 -11.02 -20.49
CA GLU A 130 12.88 -12.30 -20.06
C GLU A 130 14.05 -13.25 -19.76
N LEU A 131 14.18 -13.67 -18.50
CA LEU A 131 15.09 -14.76 -18.13
C LEU A 131 14.49 -16.08 -18.63
N ALA A 132 14.73 -16.34 -19.93
CA ALA A 132 14.15 -17.48 -20.60
C ALA A 132 14.57 -18.79 -19.92
N GLY A 133 13.57 -19.59 -19.52
CA GLY A 133 13.81 -20.89 -18.90
C GLY A 133 13.99 -20.88 -17.38
N VAL A 134 14.16 -19.72 -16.74
CA VAL A 134 14.28 -19.64 -15.27
C VAL A 134 12.93 -19.88 -14.59
N SER A 135 12.93 -20.77 -13.62
CA SER A 135 11.74 -21.18 -12.86
C SER A 135 12.01 -21.14 -11.35
N ALA A 136 10.94 -21.10 -10.57
CA ALA A 136 11.07 -21.22 -9.12
C ALA A 136 11.83 -22.51 -8.74
N GLY A 137 12.84 -22.39 -7.88
CA GLY A 137 13.73 -23.46 -7.46
C GLY A 137 15.05 -23.54 -8.21
N ASP A 138 15.22 -22.77 -9.31
CA ASP A 138 16.49 -22.72 -10.00
C ASP A 138 17.48 -21.84 -9.22
N ARG A 139 18.75 -22.19 -9.27
CA ARG A 139 19.85 -21.41 -8.75
C ARG A 139 20.34 -20.46 -9.82
N VAL A 140 20.35 -19.17 -9.52
CA VAL A 140 20.80 -18.12 -10.43
C VAL A 140 22.07 -17.48 -9.90
N THR A 141 22.96 -17.14 -10.83
CA THR A 141 24.17 -16.36 -10.54
C THR A 141 24.20 -15.18 -11.50
N PHE A 142 24.29 -13.97 -11.00
CA PHE A 142 24.25 -12.73 -11.78
C PHE A 142 24.95 -11.60 -11.05
N THR A 143 25.28 -10.51 -11.75
CA THR A 143 25.74 -9.27 -11.15
C THR A 143 24.53 -8.35 -10.96
N GLY A 144 24.37 -7.82 -9.74
CA GLY A 144 23.26 -6.95 -9.39
C GLY A 144 23.61 -6.03 -8.23
N GLN A 145 22.82 -4.98 -8.07
CA GLN A 145 22.97 -3.98 -7.02
C GLN A 145 22.11 -4.33 -5.81
N VAL A 146 22.74 -4.45 -4.63
CA VAL A 146 22.03 -4.59 -3.35
C VAL A 146 21.65 -3.21 -2.86
N TYR A 147 20.42 -3.05 -2.38
CA TYR A 147 19.92 -1.82 -1.75
C TYR A 147 19.07 -2.13 -0.51
N ASP A 148 19.13 -1.26 0.47
CA ASP A 148 18.19 -1.28 1.59
C ASP A 148 16.87 -0.66 1.11
N GLY A 149 15.75 -1.31 1.35
CA GLY A 149 14.45 -0.78 0.94
C GLY A 149 14.24 0.63 1.47
N GLY A 150 13.83 1.57 0.60
CA GLY A 150 13.55 2.96 1.01
C GLY A 150 12.45 3.04 2.06
N GLU A 151 12.58 3.98 2.99
CA GLU A 151 11.50 4.40 3.89
C GLU A 151 10.45 5.21 3.11
N GLU A 152 9.35 5.58 3.74
CA GLU A 152 8.36 6.50 3.17
C GLU A 152 9.04 7.86 2.86
N GLU A 153 9.26 8.15 1.59
CA GLU A 153 9.97 9.37 1.14
C GLU A 153 9.06 10.59 1.04
N ASN A 154 7.75 10.37 0.90
CA ASN A 154 6.74 11.42 0.86
C ASN A 154 5.69 11.18 1.96
N PRO A 155 5.08 12.23 2.53
CA PRO A 155 3.95 12.07 3.45
C PRO A 155 2.85 11.21 2.84
N GLY A 156 2.65 9.99 3.38
CA GLY A 156 1.68 9.01 2.89
C GLY A 156 2.15 8.10 1.78
N GLY A 157 3.38 8.21 1.40
CA GLY A 157 4.04 7.37 0.42
C GLY A 157 4.12 5.90 0.84
N PHE A 158 4.69 5.09 -0.01
CA PHE A 158 4.86 3.67 0.21
C PHE A 158 6.18 3.38 0.92
N ASP A 159 6.11 2.84 2.13
CA ASP A 159 7.27 2.36 2.88
C ASP A 159 7.68 0.98 2.36
N PHE A 160 8.64 0.95 1.42
CA PHE A 160 9.10 -0.27 0.79
C PHE A 160 9.90 -1.15 1.76
N ARG A 161 10.67 -0.57 2.68
CA ARG A 161 11.40 -1.30 3.73
C ARG A 161 10.44 -2.05 4.65
N ALA A 162 9.39 -1.38 5.12
CA ALA A 162 8.35 -2.04 5.92
C ALA A 162 7.65 -3.15 5.13
N TYR A 163 7.37 -2.96 3.85
CA TYR A 163 6.81 -4.00 2.98
C TYR A 163 7.72 -5.22 2.86
N LEU A 164 9.03 -5.03 2.69
CA LEU A 164 10.00 -6.11 2.65
C LEU A 164 9.95 -6.93 3.94
N TYR A 165 10.04 -6.29 5.10
CA TYR A 165 10.04 -6.95 6.40
C TYR A 165 8.71 -7.67 6.70
N GLN A 166 7.57 -7.05 6.34
CA GLN A 166 6.25 -7.68 6.43
C GLN A 166 6.12 -8.90 5.51
N SER A 167 6.84 -8.90 4.39
CA SER A 167 6.87 -10.00 3.42
C SER A 167 7.93 -11.07 3.74
N GLY A 168 8.70 -10.88 4.82
CA GLY A 168 9.77 -11.80 5.25
C GLY A 168 11.07 -11.65 4.46
N MET A 169 11.27 -10.54 3.78
CA MET A 169 12.49 -10.17 3.06
C MET A 169 13.27 -9.14 3.85
N SER A 170 14.59 -9.09 3.68
CA SER A 170 15.48 -8.23 4.47
C SER A 170 16.05 -7.05 3.65
N PHE A 171 16.17 -7.19 2.34
CA PHE A 171 16.75 -6.18 1.44
C PHE A 171 16.25 -6.37 0.01
N GLY A 172 16.56 -5.41 -0.86
CA GLY A 172 16.29 -5.45 -2.29
C GLY A 172 17.55 -5.76 -3.10
N VAL A 173 17.35 -6.34 -4.28
CA VAL A 173 18.36 -6.54 -5.32
C VAL A 173 17.80 -6.00 -6.63
N TYR A 174 18.57 -5.18 -7.31
CA TYR A 174 18.20 -4.59 -8.60
C TYR A 174 19.15 -5.02 -9.71
N GLY A 175 18.61 -5.23 -10.90
CA GLY A 175 19.38 -5.55 -12.10
C GLY A 175 19.67 -7.03 -12.27
N VAL A 176 20.19 -7.37 -13.46
CA VAL A 176 20.59 -8.70 -13.87
C VAL A 176 21.60 -8.59 -15.00
N GLU A 177 22.88 -8.60 -14.69
CA GLU A 177 23.96 -8.62 -15.67
C GLU A 177 24.72 -9.94 -15.55
N ASP A 178 25.28 -10.44 -16.67
CA ASP A 178 26.10 -11.67 -16.73
C ASP A 178 25.48 -12.86 -15.99
N TRP A 179 24.22 -13.16 -16.29
CA TRP A 179 23.47 -14.16 -15.57
C TRP A 179 23.66 -15.58 -16.11
N ALA A 180 23.61 -16.54 -15.19
CA ALA A 180 23.53 -17.97 -15.48
C ALA A 180 22.51 -18.62 -14.55
N ALA A 181 21.84 -19.67 -15.01
CA ALA A 181 20.88 -20.41 -14.20
C ALA A 181 21.14 -21.93 -14.29
N GLU A 182 21.03 -22.60 -13.17
CA GLU A 182 21.16 -24.03 -13.03
C GLU A 182 19.98 -24.60 -12.23
N PRO A 183 19.56 -25.86 -12.49
CA PRO A 183 18.55 -26.50 -11.66
C PRO A 183 19.00 -26.55 -10.18
N GLY A 184 18.17 -26.00 -9.29
CA GLY A 184 18.45 -26.02 -7.85
C GLY A 184 17.96 -27.31 -7.16
N PRO A 185 18.20 -27.44 -5.84
CA PRO A 185 17.75 -28.57 -5.07
C PRO A 185 16.22 -28.63 -4.97
N PHE A 186 15.69 -29.83 -4.73
CA PHE A 186 14.25 -30.02 -4.57
C PHE A 186 13.71 -29.21 -3.38
N ASP A 187 12.71 -28.40 -3.65
CA ASP A 187 11.96 -27.62 -2.65
C ASP A 187 10.47 -27.71 -2.95
N LEU A 188 9.69 -28.12 -1.94
CA LEU A 188 8.25 -28.28 -2.09
C LEU A 188 7.52 -26.96 -2.37
N ALA A 189 7.99 -25.84 -1.77
CA ALA A 189 7.39 -24.52 -2.01
C ALA A 189 7.62 -24.07 -3.46
N CYS A 190 8.82 -24.28 -3.99
CA CYS A 190 9.16 -23.99 -5.38
C CYS A 190 8.39 -24.90 -6.37
N LEU A 191 8.22 -26.19 -6.02
CA LEU A 191 7.35 -27.07 -6.80
C LEU A 191 5.91 -26.55 -6.85
N MET A 192 5.35 -26.10 -5.71
CA MET A 192 4.01 -25.54 -5.67
C MET A 192 3.91 -24.23 -6.46
N ALA A 193 4.94 -23.42 -6.48
CA ALA A 193 5.01 -22.23 -7.34
C ALA A 193 4.98 -22.60 -8.84
N ARG A 194 5.75 -23.61 -9.26
CA ARG A 194 5.71 -24.14 -10.65
C ARG A 194 4.30 -24.67 -10.99
N VAL A 195 3.69 -25.43 -10.08
CA VAL A 195 2.30 -25.93 -10.26
C VAL A 195 1.32 -24.76 -10.38
N ARG A 196 1.46 -23.71 -9.56
CA ARG A 196 0.66 -22.50 -9.66
C ARG A 196 0.78 -21.86 -11.03
N LYS A 197 2.00 -21.64 -11.53
CA LYS A 197 2.27 -21.09 -12.87
C LYS A 197 1.61 -21.94 -13.97
N TYR A 198 1.79 -23.25 -13.91
CA TYR A 198 1.18 -24.18 -14.85
C TYR A 198 -0.36 -24.08 -14.87
N LEU A 199 -0.99 -24.11 -13.69
CA LEU A 199 -2.44 -24.00 -13.57
C LEU A 199 -2.96 -22.64 -14.08
N THR A 200 -2.27 -21.55 -13.77
CA THR A 200 -2.57 -20.20 -14.28
C THR A 200 -2.56 -20.18 -15.80
N GLN A 201 -1.50 -20.68 -16.42
CA GLN A 201 -1.39 -20.73 -17.88
C GLN A 201 -2.50 -21.58 -18.51
N ARG A 202 -2.85 -22.72 -17.89
CA ARG A 202 -3.94 -23.59 -18.38
C ARG A 202 -5.31 -22.94 -18.25
N LEU A 203 -5.57 -22.22 -17.16
CA LEU A 203 -6.81 -21.46 -16.99
C LEU A 203 -6.93 -20.35 -18.02
N CYS A 204 -5.87 -19.57 -18.26
CA CYS A 204 -5.84 -18.54 -19.30
C CYS A 204 -6.03 -19.14 -20.70
N ALA A 205 -5.46 -20.30 -20.99
CA ALA A 205 -5.62 -20.98 -22.27
C ALA A 205 -7.05 -21.48 -22.52
N VAL A 206 -7.78 -21.87 -21.47
CA VAL A 206 -9.16 -22.40 -21.57
C VAL A 206 -10.23 -21.31 -21.50
N MET A 207 -10.01 -20.26 -20.70
CA MET A 207 -11.01 -19.22 -20.43
C MET A 207 -10.75 -17.91 -21.20
N GLY A 208 -9.57 -17.77 -21.83
CA GLY A 208 -9.06 -16.50 -22.35
C GLY A 208 -8.17 -15.79 -21.32
N GLN A 209 -7.35 -14.84 -21.80
CA GLN A 209 -6.30 -14.23 -20.98
C GLN A 209 -6.88 -13.46 -19.78
N GLU A 210 -7.84 -12.59 -20.02
CA GLU A 210 -8.49 -11.76 -18.98
C GLU A 210 -9.29 -12.61 -17.97
N ASP A 211 -10.22 -13.42 -18.45
CA ASP A 211 -11.09 -14.25 -17.59
C ASP A 211 -10.29 -15.30 -16.82
N GLY A 212 -9.24 -15.87 -17.46
CA GLY A 212 -8.31 -16.79 -16.82
C GLY A 212 -7.47 -16.14 -15.73
N ALA A 213 -7.09 -14.88 -15.92
CA ALA A 213 -6.40 -14.07 -14.90
C ALA A 213 -7.29 -13.89 -13.64
N TYR A 214 -8.58 -13.63 -13.81
CA TYR A 214 -9.53 -13.60 -12.69
C TYR A 214 -9.62 -14.93 -11.94
N ALA A 215 -9.73 -16.04 -12.67
CA ALA A 215 -9.75 -17.36 -12.07
C ALA A 215 -8.45 -17.65 -11.32
N ALA A 216 -7.29 -17.30 -11.88
CA ALA A 216 -5.98 -17.44 -11.24
C ALA A 216 -5.84 -16.55 -9.99
N ALA A 217 -6.32 -15.31 -10.03
CA ALA A 217 -6.31 -14.42 -8.87
C ALA A 217 -7.17 -14.97 -7.72
N MET A 218 -8.41 -15.40 -8.03
CA MET A 218 -9.34 -15.90 -7.01
C MET A 218 -8.94 -17.27 -6.47
N LEU A 219 -8.41 -18.17 -7.29
CA LEU A 219 -8.13 -19.56 -6.89
C LEU A 219 -6.68 -19.78 -6.44
N LEU A 220 -5.73 -19.15 -7.12
CA LEU A 220 -4.31 -19.38 -6.94
C LEU A 220 -3.57 -18.20 -6.28
N GLY A 221 -4.25 -17.05 -6.13
CA GLY A 221 -3.67 -15.85 -5.53
C GLY A 221 -2.79 -15.03 -6.49
N GLU A 222 -2.80 -15.36 -7.81
CA GLU A 222 -2.00 -14.69 -8.81
C GLU A 222 -2.70 -13.44 -9.32
N LYS A 223 -2.31 -12.27 -8.78
CA LYS A 223 -2.97 -10.99 -9.06
C LYS A 223 -2.22 -10.14 -10.08
N SER A 224 -0.99 -10.50 -10.42
CA SER A 224 -0.12 -9.71 -11.29
C SER A 224 -0.67 -9.57 -12.72
N LEU A 225 -1.56 -10.50 -13.11
CA LEU A 225 -2.19 -10.52 -14.43
C LEU A 225 -3.47 -9.67 -14.53
N LEU A 226 -3.97 -9.16 -13.39
CA LEU A 226 -5.19 -8.33 -13.38
C LEU A 226 -4.86 -6.90 -13.73
N ASP A 227 -5.74 -6.27 -14.51
CA ASP A 227 -5.66 -4.85 -14.81
C ASP A 227 -5.79 -3.97 -13.56
N GLN A 228 -5.12 -2.81 -13.56
CA GLN A 228 -5.09 -1.92 -12.41
C GLN A 228 -6.43 -1.21 -12.18
N GLU A 229 -7.11 -0.77 -13.25
CA GLU A 229 -8.44 -0.15 -13.15
C GLU A 229 -9.46 -1.11 -12.56
N GLU A 230 -9.44 -2.37 -12.98
CA GLU A 230 -10.32 -3.40 -12.46
C GLU A 230 -10.08 -3.63 -10.97
N ARG A 231 -8.80 -3.76 -10.54
CA ARG A 231 -8.46 -3.88 -9.12
C ARG A 231 -8.96 -2.69 -8.30
N GLN A 232 -8.87 -1.48 -8.84
CA GLN A 232 -9.40 -0.28 -8.20
C GLN A 232 -10.93 -0.28 -8.10
N ALA A 233 -11.66 -0.70 -9.14
CA ALA A 233 -13.12 -0.81 -9.10
C ALA A 233 -13.59 -1.74 -7.96
N PHE A 234 -12.94 -2.89 -7.80
CA PHE A 234 -13.20 -3.80 -6.68
C PHE A 234 -12.86 -3.18 -5.32
N SER A 235 -11.80 -2.37 -5.25
CA SER A 235 -11.41 -1.66 -4.03
C SER A 235 -12.42 -0.58 -3.63
N ARG A 236 -12.85 0.25 -4.59
CA ARG A 236 -13.85 1.32 -4.40
C ARG A 236 -15.18 0.80 -3.83
N LEU A 237 -15.60 -0.38 -4.26
CA LEU A 237 -16.79 -1.05 -3.70
C LEU A 237 -16.53 -1.82 -2.39
N GLY A 238 -15.30 -1.90 -1.89
CA GLY A 238 -14.96 -2.69 -0.71
C GLY A 238 -15.07 -4.20 -0.91
N VAL A 239 -15.01 -4.68 -2.16
CA VAL A 239 -15.07 -6.10 -2.52
C VAL A 239 -13.73 -6.65 -3.03
N ALA A 240 -12.62 -5.89 -2.92
CA ALA A 240 -11.27 -6.30 -3.31
C ALA A 240 -10.81 -7.62 -2.64
N HIS A 241 -11.38 -7.96 -1.48
CA HIS A 241 -11.11 -9.22 -0.79
C HIS A 241 -11.58 -10.46 -1.55
N ILE A 242 -12.42 -10.32 -2.58
CA ILE A 242 -12.88 -11.39 -3.46
C ILE A 242 -11.80 -11.75 -4.48
N LEU A 243 -11.05 -10.75 -4.99
CA LEU A 243 -9.92 -10.96 -5.90
C LEU A 243 -8.69 -11.59 -5.19
N ALA A 244 -8.69 -11.61 -3.88
CA ALA A 244 -7.64 -12.26 -3.11
C ALA A 244 -8.13 -13.62 -2.60
N VAL A 245 -7.25 -14.60 -2.56
CA VAL A 245 -7.57 -15.84 -1.84
C VAL A 245 -7.85 -15.48 -0.39
N SER A 246 -9.07 -15.68 0.04
CA SER A 246 -9.57 -15.26 1.35
C SER A 246 -9.89 -16.46 2.24
N GLY A 247 -10.14 -16.20 3.52
CA GLY A 247 -10.62 -17.23 4.44
C GLY A 247 -11.89 -17.92 3.99
N PHE A 248 -12.70 -17.27 3.16
CA PHE A 248 -13.88 -17.86 2.55
C PHE A 248 -13.50 -18.96 1.54
N HIS A 249 -12.51 -18.75 0.67
CA HIS A 249 -12.01 -19.75 -0.29
C HIS A 249 -11.50 -21.01 0.44
N VAL A 250 -10.71 -20.81 1.50
CA VAL A 250 -10.23 -21.90 2.37
C VAL A 250 -11.41 -22.64 3.01
N GLY A 251 -12.44 -21.91 3.44
CA GLY A 251 -13.67 -22.48 4.01
C GLY A 251 -14.49 -23.30 3.02
N VAL A 252 -14.58 -22.85 1.76
CA VAL A 252 -15.22 -23.60 0.67
C VAL A 252 -14.46 -24.89 0.39
N LEU A 253 -13.13 -24.80 0.21
CA LEU A 253 -12.27 -25.97 -0.02
C LEU A 253 -12.36 -26.97 1.13
N ALA A 254 -12.31 -26.50 2.37
CA ALA A 254 -12.46 -27.34 3.55
C ALA A 254 -13.80 -28.10 3.57
N LYS A 255 -14.91 -27.42 3.21
CA LYS A 255 -16.24 -28.07 3.13
C LYS A 255 -16.29 -29.11 2.03
N VAL A 256 -15.72 -28.85 0.85
CA VAL A 256 -15.65 -29.84 -0.24
C VAL A 256 -14.85 -31.06 0.21
N LEU A 257 -13.67 -30.85 0.82
CA LEU A 257 -12.84 -31.95 1.33
C LEU A 257 -13.52 -32.72 2.46
N GLU A 258 -14.19 -32.04 3.39
CA GLU A 258 -14.96 -32.71 4.44
C GLU A 258 -16.13 -33.54 3.88
N ALA A 259 -16.82 -33.05 2.84
CA ALA A 259 -17.89 -33.78 2.17
C ALA A 259 -17.34 -35.03 1.46
N LEU A 260 -16.25 -34.90 0.70
CA LEU A 260 -15.57 -35.98 0.00
C LEU A 260 -15.08 -37.07 0.96
N THR A 261 -14.34 -36.68 2.01
CA THR A 261 -13.82 -37.60 3.01
C THR A 261 -14.92 -38.25 3.87
N ARG A 262 -16.07 -37.58 4.00
CA ARG A 262 -17.27 -38.16 4.60
C ARG A 262 -17.89 -39.23 3.71
N HIS A 263 -17.98 -38.97 2.41
CA HIS A 263 -18.46 -39.95 1.43
C HIS A 263 -17.56 -41.17 1.40
N MET A 264 -16.26 -41.01 1.53
CA MET A 264 -15.28 -42.11 1.67
C MET A 264 -15.35 -42.83 3.02
N ARG A 265 -16.30 -42.47 3.91
CA ARG A 265 -16.55 -43.08 5.22
C ARG A 265 -15.30 -43.07 6.16
N LEU A 266 -14.37 -42.12 5.97
CA LEU A 266 -13.20 -42.01 6.80
C LEU A 266 -13.52 -41.61 8.26
N GLY A 267 -12.77 -42.14 9.21
CA GLY A 267 -12.91 -41.81 10.62
C GLY A 267 -12.63 -40.31 10.90
N ARG A 268 -13.24 -39.77 11.94
CA ARG A 268 -13.20 -38.33 12.27
C ARG A 268 -11.79 -37.73 12.38
N ARG A 269 -10.84 -38.49 12.97
CA ARG A 269 -9.44 -38.05 13.10
C ARG A 269 -8.73 -38.02 11.74
N VAL A 270 -8.95 -39.03 10.91
CA VAL A 270 -8.37 -39.14 9.56
C VAL A 270 -8.91 -38.02 8.67
N ARG A 271 -10.24 -37.75 8.69
CA ARG A 271 -10.83 -36.64 7.96
C ARG A 271 -10.20 -35.32 8.33
N TYR A 272 -10.00 -35.06 9.62
CA TYR A 272 -9.35 -33.85 10.08
C TYR A 272 -7.92 -33.75 9.55
N ALA A 273 -7.13 -34.82 9.68
CA ALA A 273 -5.76 -34.84 9.20
C ALA A 273 -5.64 -34.64 7.70
N VAL A 274 -6.45 -35.35 6.90
CA VAL A 274 -6.48 -35.21 5.42
C VAL A 274 -6.85 -33.78 5.02
N THR A 275 -7.92 -33.22 5.62
CA THR A 275 -8.33 -31.86 5.31
C THR A 275 -7.25 -30.84 5.71
N LEU A 276 -6.58 -31.01 6.86
CA LEU A 276 -5.50 -30.11 7.31
C LEU A 276 -4.30 -30.17 6.36
N VAL A 277 -3.87 -31.36 5.94
CA VAL A 277 -2.78 -31.53 4.98
C VAL A 277 -3.12 -30.90 3.62
N ALA A 278 -4.34 -31.10 3.14
CA ALA A 278 -4.80 -30.50 1.88
C ALA A 278 -4.87 -28.96 1.96
N LEU A 279 -5.32 -28.40 3.08
CA LEU A 279 -5.31 -26.93 3.30
C LEU A 279 -3.88 -26.37 3.44
N ALA A 280 -2.96 -27.10 4.05
CA ALA A 280 -1.55 -26.72 4.11
C ALA A 280 -0.91 -26.74 2.70
N ALA A 281 -1.19 -27.76 1.91
CA ALA A 281 -0.75 -27.84 0.51
C ALA A 281 -1.34 -26.69 -0.33
N TYR A 282 -2.62 -26.37 -0.15
CA TYR A 282 -3.25 -25.22 -0.78
C TYR A 282 -2.65 -23.88 -0.34
N CYS A 283 -2.28 -23.76 0.94
CA CYS A 283 -1.55 -22.59 1.44
C CYS A 283 -0.20 -22.41 0.73
N LEU A 284 0.56 -23.48 0.52
CA LEU A 284 1.81 -23.46 -0.26
C LEU A 284 1.55 -23.14 -1.73
N LEU A 285 0.52 -23.73 -2.33
CA LEU A 285 0.12 -23.46 -3.72
C LEU A 285 -0.19 -21.98 -3.97
N THR A 286 -0.83 -21.30 -3.00
CA THR A 286 -1.14 -19.87 -3.07
C THR A 286 0.01 -18.95 -2.62
N GLY A 287 1.23 -19.47 -2.51
CA GLY A 287 2.44 -18.72 -2.12
C GLY A 287 2.47 -18.31 -0.66
N GLY A 288 1.75 -19.00 0.24
CA GLY A 288 1.70 -18.66 1.66
C GLY A 288 1.03 -17.32 1.95
N SER A 289 0.08 -16.90 1.12
CA SER A 289 -0.59 -15.61 1.28
C SER A 289 -1.17 -15.46 2.70
N SER A 290 -0.99 -14.27 3.28
CA SER A 290 -1.39 -13.99 4.66
C SER A 290 -2.86 -14.37 4.99
N PRO A 291 -3.87 -14.18 4.10
CA PRO A 291 -5.22 -14.65 4.36
C PRO A 291 -5.38 -16.17 4.39
N THR A 292 -4.65 -16.91 3.54
CA THR A 292 -4.73 -18.38 3.52
C THR A 292 -4.08 -18.99 4.74
N VAL A 293 -2.93 -18.48 5.17
CA VAL A 293 -2.26 -18.90 6.42
C VAL A 293 -3.22 -18.72 7.60
N ARG A 294 -3.82 -17.53 7.76
CA ARG A 294 -4.76 -17.25 8.86
C ARG A 294 -5.95 -18.20 8.86
N ALA A 295 -6.57 -18.39 7.70
CA ALA A 295 -7.74 -19.28 7.59
C ALA A 295 -7.37 -20.74 7.89
N THR A 296 -6.21 -21.22 7.45
CA THR A 296 -5.72 -22.57 7.73
C THR A 296 -5.44 -22.75 9.22
N VAL A 297 -4.78 -21.78 9.87
CA VAL A 297 -4.54 -21.81 11.33
C VAL A 297 -5.84 -21.80 12.12
N LEU A 298 -6.80 -20.94 11.76
CA LEU A 298 -8.11 -20.88 12.40
C LEU A 298 -8.88 -22.21 12.23
N TRP A 299 -8.86 -22.79 11.02
CA TRP A 299 -9.49 -24.08 10.75
C TRP A 299 -8.84 -25.20 11.55
N ALA A 300 -7.50 -25.22 11.64
CA ALA A 300 -6.76 -26.18 12.43
C ALA A 300 -7.15 -26.10 13.92
N LEU A 301 -7.15 -24.90 14.50
CA LEU A 301 -7.54 -24.68 15.90
C LEU A 301 -9.00 -25.07 16.17
N TYR A 302 -9.91 -24.69 15.26
CA TYR A 302 -11.33 -25.06 15.36
C TYR A 302 -11.52 -26.58 15.31
N GLY A 303 -10.88 -27.25 14.35
CA GLY A 303 -10.93 -28.70 14.19
C GLY A 303 -10.33 -29.44 15.38
N LEU A 304 -9.19 -28.98 15.90
CA LEU A 304 -8.57 -29.52 17.11
C LEU A 304 -9.50 -29.39 18.33
N GLY A 305 -10.12 -28.21 18.50
CA GLY A 305 -11.12 -27.99 19.56
C GLY A 305 -12.28 -29.00 19.47
N ARG A 306 -12.76 -29.28 18.26
CA ARG A 306 -13.80 -30.30 18.04
C ARG A 306 -13.33 -31.73 18.33
N LEU A 307 -12.09 -32.06 18.02
CA LEU A 307 -11.51 -33.36 18.35
C LEU A 307 -11.36 -33.56 19.86
N CYS A 308 -10.99 -32.48 20.57
CA CYS A 308 -10.85 -32.45 22.04
C CYS A 308 -12.19 -32.24 22.77
N HIS A 309 -13.34 -32.26 22.07
CA HIS A 309 -14.67 -32.01 22.64
C HIS A 309 -14.80 -30.67 23.38
N ARG A 310 -13.97 -29.68 23.02
CA ARG A 310 -14.04 -28.31 23.54
C ARG A 310 -14.71 -27.37 22.54
N ARG A 311 -15.67 -26.59 23.00
CA ARG A 311 -16.26 -25.49 22.24
C ARG A 311 -15.49 -24.21 22.58
N GLY A 312 -14.68 -23.69 21.66
CA GLY A 312 -13.99 -22.41 21.83
C GLY A 312 -14.93 -21.24 21.48
N ASP A 313 -14.86 -20.18 22.30
CA ASP A 313 -15.44 -18.90 21.91
C ASP A 313 -14.68 -18.36 20.67
N PRO A 314 -15.39 -17.84 19.63
CA PRO A 314 -14.76 -17.39 18.39
C PRO A 314 -13.63 -16.36 18.58
N LEU A 315 -13.78 -15.43 19.53
CA LEU A 315 -12.75 -14.42 19.81
C LEU A 315 -11.52 -15.04 20.51
N THR A 316 -11.72 -16.09 21.31
CA THR A 316 -10.63 -16.84 21.93
C THR A 316 -9.83 -17.61 20.88
N LEU A 317 -10.51 -18.24 19.91
CA LEU A 317 -9.85 -18.90 18.77
C LEU A 317 -9.11 -17.90 17.87
N LEU A 318 -9.71 -16.75 17.62
CA LEU A 318 -9.10 -15.66 16.86
C LEU A 318 -7.82 -15.15 17.54
N SER A 319 -7.86 -14.98 18.87
CA SER A 319 -6.70 -14.57 19.68
C SER A 319 -5.58 -15.62 19.66
N ALA A 320 -5.92 -16.91 19.71
CA ALA A 320 -4.95 -17.99 19.59
C ALA A 320 -4.28 -17.99 18.21
N ALA A 321 -5.06 -17.83 17.14
CA ALA A 321 -4.53 -17.76 15.77
C ALA A 321 -3.63 -16.55 15.58
N ALA A 322 -4.03 -15.38 16.08
CA ALA A 322 -3.21 -14.17 16.06
C ALA A 322 -1.89 -14.38 16.80
N GLY A 323 -1.93 -14.99 18.00
CA GLY A 323 -0.74 -15.30 18.78
C GLY A 323 0.24 -16.19 18.03
N ILE A 324 -0.23 -17.28 17.41
CA ILE A 324 0.60 -18.19 16.61
C ILE A 324 1.26 -17.45 15.44
N ILE A 325 0.48 -16.65 14.70
CA ILE A 325 0.97 -15.91 13.54
C ILE A 325 2.00 -14.86 13.94
N LEU A 326 1.73 -14.09 15.00
CA LEU A 326 2.63 -13.02 15.45
C LEU A 326 3.91 -13.55 16.11
N LEU A 327 3.89 -14.73 16.69
CA LEU A 327 5.12 -15.39 17.14
C LEU A 327 5.96 -15.89 15.97
N ALA A 328 5.33 -16.35 14.88
CA ALA A 328 6.04 -16.78 13.69
C ALA A 328 6.55 -15.58 12.85
N ALA A 329 5.70 -14.57 12.66
CA ALA A 329 5.95 -13.39 11.81
C ALA A 329 5.43 -12.10 12.48
N PRO A 330 6.20 -11.48 13.39
CA PRO A 330 5.76 -10.28 14.14
C PRO A 330 5.39 -9.10 13.26
N ALA A 331 6.10 -8.88 12.15
CA ALA A 331 5.84 -7.78 11.22
C ALA A 331 4.44 -7.84 10.57
N GLN A 332 3.76 -8.99 10.62
CA GLN A 332 2.38 -9.11 10.16
C GLN A 332 1.40 -8.21 10.94
N LEU A 333 1.73 -7.81 12.18
CA LEU A 333 0.86 -6.94 13.00
C LEU A 333 0.53 -5.62 12.28
N THR A 334 1.52 -5.05 11.62
CA THR A 334 1.39 -3.79 10.86
C THR A 334 1.04 -3.99 9.39
N ALA A 335 0.97 -5.23 8.90
CA ALA A 335 0.58 -5.51 7.52
C ALA A 335 -0.94 -5.31 7.30
N ALA A 336 -1.29 -4.63 6.19
CA ALA A 336 -2.68 -4.37 5.79
C ALA A 336 -3.54 -5.63 5.81
N GLY A 337 -3.03 -6.72 5.24
CA GLY A 337 -3.74 -8.00 5.18
C GLY A 337 -4.10 -8.58 6.55
N PHE A 338 -3.22 -8.46 7.55
CA PHE A 338 -3.50 -8.89 8.92
C PHE A 338 -4.57 -8.01 9.56
N GLN A 339 -4.40 -6.68 9.51
CA GLN A 339 -5.32 -5.73 10.13
C GLN A 339 -6.73 -5.82 9.55
N LEU A 340 -6.87 -5.91 8.23
CA LEU A 340 -8.16 -6.09 7.55
C LEU A 340 -8.85 -7.38 7.96
N SER A 341 -8.15 -8.51 7.94
CA SER A 341 -8.78 -9.79 8.26
C SER A 341 -9.16 -9.92 9.73
N PHE A 342 -8.26 -9.55 10.65
CA PHE A 342 -8.55 -9.60 12.09
C PHE A 342 -9.56 -8.53 12.50
N GLY A 343 -9.49 -7.33 11.92
CA GLY A 343 -10.48 -6.26 12.12
C GLY A 343 -11.88 -6.71 11.73
N ALA A 344 -12.06 -7.30 10.55
CA ALA A 344 -13.34 -7.86 10.12
C ALA A 344 -13.87 -8.92 11.09
N MET A 345 -13.03 -9.87 11.49
CA MET A 345 -13.43 -10.96 12.39
C MET A 345 -13.78 -10.46 13.80
N VAL A 346 -13.04 -9.47 14.31
CA VAL A 346 -13.34 -8.78 15.58
C VAL A 346 -14.69 -8.07 15.48
N GLY A 347 -14.91 -7.30 14.40
CA GLY A 347 -16.19 -6.65 14.14
C GLY A 347 -17.36 -7.64 14.06
N ILE A 348 -17.20 -8.73 13.32
CA ILE A 348 -18.21 -9.82 13.25
C ILE A 348 -18.46 -10.39 14.66
N GLY A 349 -17.41 -10.68 15.42
CA GLY A 349 -17.54 -11.30 16.74
C GLY A 349 -18.17 -10.41 17.81
N LEU A 350 -17.94 -9.09 17.74
CA LEU A 350 -18.42 -8.13 18.74
C LEU A 350 -19.75 -7.45 18.36
N VAL A 351 -19.90 -7.10 17.08
CA VAL A 351 -20.99 -6.23 16.60
C VAL A 351 -22.19 -7.04 16.08
N THR A 352 -21.95 -8.07 15.27
CA THR A 352 -23.04 -8.86 14.67
C THR A 352 -24.02 -9.43 15.71
N PRO A 353 -23.57 -10.00 16.86
CA PRO A 353 -24.52 -10.50 17.86
C PRO A 353 -25.39 -9.40 18.49
N TRP A 354 -24.85 -8.18 18.57
CA TRP A 354 -25.60 -7.01 19.05
C TRP A 354 -26.64 -6.56 18.02
N LEU A 355 -26.27 -6.42 16.73
CA LEU A 355 -27.21 -6.06 15.66
C LEU A 355 -28.37 -7.04 15.54
N LYS A 356 -28.09 -8.33 15.61
CA LYS A 356 -29.14 -9.38 15.54
C LYS A 356 -30.18 -9.30 16.67
N ARG A 357 -29.85 -8.68 17.79
CA ARG A 357 -30.78 -8.45 18.92
C ARG A 357 -31.69 -7.25 18.71
N LEU A 358 -31.34 -6.33 17.79
CA LEU A 358 -32.14 -5.12 17.54
C LEU A 358 -33.43 -5.45 16.81
N HIS A 359 -33.41 -6.46 15.95
CA HIS A 359 -34.56 -6.90 15.17
C HIS A 359 -34.51 -8.41 14.92
N CYS A 360 -35.67 -9.07 14.96
CA CYS A 360 -35.79 -10.51 14.69
C CYS A 360 -36.89 -10.74 13.66
N PRO A 361 -36.56 -10.78 12.36
CA PRO A 361 -37.57 -11.03 11.30
C PRO A 361 -38.20 -12.42 11.40
N GLN A 362 -39.51 -12.53 11.12
CA GLN A 362 -40.22 -13.78 11.27
C GLN A 362 -40.10 -14.71 10.05
N GLY A 363 -39.97 -14.16 8.83
CA GLY A 363 -39.85 -14.95 7.59
C GLY A 363 -38.48 -15.58 7.39
N ARG A 364 -38.35 -16.68 6.67
CA ARG A 364 -37.06 -17.32 6.35
C ARG A 364 -36.19 -16.41 5.50
N ALA A 365 -36.73 -15.81 4.44
CA ALA A 365 -35.98 -14.91 3.54
C ALA A 365 -35.55 -13.62 4.24
N SER A 366 -36.47 -12.97 5.00
CA SER A 366 -36.17 -11.76 5.74
C SER A 366 -35.15 -12.01 6.86
N ARG A 367 -35.20 -13.18 7.51
CA ARG A 367 -34.18 -13.58 8.50
C ARG A 367 -32.81 -13.83 7.86
N TRP A 368 -32.80 -14.48 6.70
CA TRP A 368 -31.53 -14.66 5.95
C TRP A 368 -30.92 -13.31 5.56
N LEU A 369 -31.72 -12.42 4.97
CA LEU A 369 -31.31 -11.07 4.58
C LEU A 369 -30.80 -10.27 5.78
N TRP A 370 -31.54 -10.26 6.90
CA TRP A 370 -31.15 -9.57 8.12
C TRP A 370 -29.83 -10.12 8.69
N ASN A 371 -29.65 -11.44 8.70
CA ASN A 371 -28.40 -12.06 9.14
C ASN A 371 -27.21 -11.68 8.26
N ALA A 372 -27.40 -11.62 6.93
CA ALA A 372 -26.35 -11.20 5.99
C ALA A 372 -26.00 -9.72 6.19
N LEU A 373 -26.98 -8.84 6.32
CA LEU A 373 -26.78 -7.42 6.62
C LEU A 373 -26.04 -7.21 7.94
N CYS A 374 -26.44 -7.91 9.02
CA CYS A 374 -25.76 -7.82 10.31
C CYS A 374 -24.30 -8.32 10.24
N LEU A 375 -24.04 -9.37 9.44
CA LEU A 375 -22.69 -9.90 9.26
C LEU A 375 -21.79 -8.89 8.53
N THR A 376 -22.28 -8.34 7.40
CA THR A 376 -21.54 -7.36 6.59
C THR A 376 -21.33 -6.06 7.34
N ALA A 377 -22.36 -5.54 8.02
CA ALA A 377 -22.23 -4.33 8.85
C ALA A 377 -21.25 -4.53 10.01
N GLY A 378 -21.28 -5.69 10.67
CA GLY A 378 -20.31 -6.05 11.70
C GLY A 378 -18.88 -6.05 11.17
N ALA A 379 -18.66 -6.65 10.00
CA ALA A 379 -17.35 -6.63 9.34
C ALA A 379 -16.90 -5.21 8.98
N GLN A 380 -17.77 -4.40 8.35
CA GLN A 380 -17.44 -3.02 7.96
C GLN A 380 -17.08 -2.13 9.15
N ILE A 381 -17.81 -2.24 10.27
CA ILE A 381 -17.48 -1.49 11.49
C ILE A 381 -16.08 -1.90 12.03
N GLY A 382 -15.76 -3.18 11.97
CA GLY A 382 -14.41 -3.65 12.33
C GLY A 382 -13.31 -3.22 11.36
N LEU A 383 -13.68 -2.92 10.12
CA LEU A 383 -12.78 -2.49 9.06
C LEU A 383 -12.61 -0.97 8.94
N LEU A 384 -13.43 -0.16 9.62
CA LEU A 384 -13.41 1.30 9.49
C LEU A 384 -12.00 1.88 9.53
N LEU A 385 -11.25 1.58 10.58
CA LEU A 385 -9.91 2.10 10.78
C LEU A 385 -8.91 1.57 9.73
N PRO A 386 -8.79 0.23 9.50
CA PRO A 386 -7.89 -0.28 8.48
C PRO A 386 -8.19 0.20 7.06
N LEU A 387 -9.46 0.38 6.68
CA LEU A 387 -9.82 0.89 5.36
C LEU A 387 -9.39 2.34 5.17
N CYS A 388 -9.67 3.21 6.14
CA CYS A 388 -9.23 4.60 6.09
C CYS A 388 -7.70 4.74 6.17
N TRP A 389 -7.02 3.85 6.91
CA TRP A 389 -5.56 3.89 7.05
C TRP A 389 -4.83 3.47 5.78
N TRP A 390 -5.23 2.32 5.18
CA TRP A 390 -4.50 1.70 4.07
C TRP A 390 -4.98 2.13 2.69
N PHE A 391 -6.29 2.37 2.54
CA PHE A 391 -6.89 2.68 1.25
C PHE A 391 -7.43 4.10 1.15
N GLN A 392 -7.52 4.81 2.29
CA GLN A 392 -8.08 6.16 2.34
C GLN A 392 -9.47 6.25 1.69
N GLN A 393 -10.21 5.17 1.76
CA GLN A 393 -11.53 5.00 1.16
C GLN A 393 -12.50 4.34 2.13
N LEU A 394 -13.73 4.84 2.14
CA LEU A 394 -14.84 4.21 2.84
C LEU A 394 -15.91 3.82 1.83
N PRO A 395 -16.06 2.51 1.53
CA PRO A 395 -17.04 2.03 0.55
C PRO A 395 -18.46 2.15 1.11
N LEU A 396 -19.23 3.14 0.67
CA LEU A 396 -20.61 3.36 1.14
C LEU A 396 -21.58 2.31 0.55
N LEU A 397 -21.43 1.96 -0.73
CA LEU A 397 -22.18 0.89 -1.35
C LEU A 397 -21.71 -0.52 -0.98
N GLY A 398 -20.58 -0.64 -0.24
CA GLY A 398 -19.97 -1.91 0.11
C GLY A 398 -20.89 -2.87 0.87
N LEU A 399 -21.84 -2.34 1.65
CA LEU A 399 -22.86 -3.16 2.33
C LEU A 399 -23.77 -3.90 1.33
N MET A 400 -24.25 -3.16 0.31
CA MET A 400 -25.11 -3.69 -0.75
C MET A 400 -24.33 -4.57 -1.72
N ALA A 401 -23.14 -4.10 -2.13
CA ALA A 401 -22.25 -4.85 -3.02
C ALA A 401 -21.92 -6.23 -2.45
N ASN A 402 -21.55 -6.31 -1.17
CA ASN A 402 -21.25 -7.59 -0.53
C ASN A 402 -22.47 -8.52 -0.45
N LEU A 403 -23.68 -7.98 -0.31
CA LEU A 403 -24.92 -8.80 -0.27
C LEU A 403 -25.16 -9.51 -1.60
N VAL A 404 -24.84 -8.85 -2.73
CA VAL A 404 -25.04 -9.37 -4.10
C VAL A 404 -23.82 -10.14 -4.58
N VAL A 405 -22.64 -9.53 -4.46
CA VAL A 405 -21.40 -10.09 -5.05
C VAL A 405 -20.91 -11.32 -4.31
N PHE A 406 -21.09 -11.40 -2.99
CA PHE A 406 -20.58 -12.52 -2.20
C PHE A 406 -21.21 -13.90 -2.54
N PRO A 407 -22.54 -14.04 -2.68
CA PRO A 407 -23.13 -15.30 -3.16
C PRO A 407 -22.68 -15.67 -4.57
N TRP A 408 -22.56 -14.66 -5.46
CA TRP A 408 -22.10 -14.82 -6.83
C TRP A 408 -20.64 -15.27 -6.90
N ALA A 409 -19.74 -14.63 -6.15
CA ALA A 409 -18.36 -15.04 -6.02
C ALA A 409 -18.22 -16.46 -5.47
N SER A 410 -19.12 -16.87 -4.58
CA SER A 410 -19.17 -18.26 -4.09
C SER A 410 -19.40 -19.25 -5.23
N MET A 411 -20.34 -18.96 -6.11
CA MET A 411 -20.64 -19.78 -7.29
C MET A 411 -19.44 -19.83 -8.23
N LEU A 412 -18.79 -18.68 -8.49
CA LEU A 412 -17.60 -18.62 -9.32
C LEU A 412 -16.46 -19.50 -8.79
N ILE A 413 -16.22 -19.51 -7.49
CA ILE A 413 -15.17 -20.36 -6.89
C ILE A 413 -15.45 -21.84 -7.16
N TYR A 414 -16.69 -22.30 -6.99
CA TYR A 414 -17.04 -23.69 -7.31
C TYR A 414 -16.86 -23.99 -8.80
N LEU A 415 -17.23 -23.05 -9.67
CA LEU A 415 -17.09 -23.20 -11.12
C LEU A 415 -15.61 -23.26 -11.54
N TYR A 416 -14.76 -22.39 -10.96
CA TYR A 416 -13.31 -22.41 -11.21
C TYR A 416 -12.65 -23.70 -10.68
N LEU A 417 -13.05 -24.18 -9.49
CA LEU A 417 -12.56 -25.45 -8.95
C LEU A 417 -12.94 -26.62 -9.90
N LEU A 418 -14.18 -26.62 -10.41
CA LEU A 418 -14.65 -27.65 -11.32
C LEU A 418 -13.93 -27.57 -12.67
N THR A 419 -13.75 -26.37 -13.25
CA THR A 419 -12.97 -26.14 -14.47
C THR A 419 -11.54 -26.64 -14.29
N THR A 420 -10.89 -26.29 -13.14
CA THR A 420 -9.53 -26.74 -12.83
C THR A 420 -9.45 -28.26 -12.69
N ALA A 421 -10.42 -28.90 -12.05
CA ALA A 421 -10.46 -30.36 -11.89
C ALA A 421 -10.67 -31.10 -13.23
N THR A 422 -11.27 -30.45 -14.22
CA THR A 422 -11.58 -31.04 -15.54
C THR A 422 -10.62 -30.61 -16.63
N LEU A 423 -9.52 -29.92 -16.33
CA LEU A 423 -8.52 -29.45 -17.31
C LEU A 423 -7.96 -30.59 -18.19
N GLY A 424 -7.92 -31.83 -17.70
CA GLY A 424 -7.50 -33.02 -18.44
C GLY A 424 -8.58 -33.64 -19.34
N ILE A 425 -9.83 -33.16 -19.30
CA ILE A 425 -10.97 -33.78 -20.02
C ILE A 425 -11.42 -32.83 -21.15
N PRO A 426 -11.02 -33.11 -22.42
CA PRO A 426 -11.46 -32.32 -23.57
C PRO A 426 -12.99 -32.28 -23.71
N GLY A 427 -13.53 -31.18 -24.22
CA GLY A 427 -14.97 -30.93 -24.33
C GLY A 427 -15.59 -30.42 -23.02
N VAL A 428 -15.27 -31.04 -21.89
CA VAL A 428 -15.81 -30.64 -20.57
C VAL A 428 -15.10 -29.35 -20.11
N ARG A 429 -13.76 -29.27 -20.21
CA ARG A 429 -12.99 -28.08 -19.81
C ARG A 429 -13.37 -26.85 -20.63
N GLU A 430 -13.60 -27.00 -21.96
CA GLU A 430 -13.98 -25.90 -22.83
C GLU A 430 -15.37 -25.37 -22.47
N THR A 431 -16.33 -26.28 -22.24
CA THR A 431 -17.70 -25.92 -21.85
C THR A 431 -17.72 -25.21 -20.49
N LEU A 432 -17.08 -25.80 -19.46
CA LEU A 432 -17.02 -25.21 -18.12
C LEU A 432 -16.20 -23.92 -18.12
N GLY A 433 -15.12 -23.85 -18.89
CA GLY A 433 -14.29 -22.66 -19.06
C GLY A 433 -15.07 -21.51 -19.69
N ALA A 434 -15.85 -21.76 -20.74
CA ALA A 434 -16.70 -20.76 -21.37
C ALA A 434 -17.76 -20.21 -20.41
N TRP A 435 -18.39 -21.08 -19.62
CA TRP A 435 -19.35 -20.66 -18.58
C TRP A 435 -18.67 -19.83 -17.49
N ALA A 436 -17.50 -20.28 -17.03
CA ALA A 436 -16.72 -19.58 -16.02
C ALA A 436 -16.30 -18.18 -16.52
N ALA A 437 -15.83 -18.09 -17.77
CA ALA A 437 -15.47 -16.83 -18.42
C ALA A 437 -16.66 -15.87 -18.53
N ALA A 438 -17.82 -16.34 -18.99
CA ALA A 438 -19.02 -15.52 -19.09
C ALA A 438 -19.46 -14.98 -17.72
N CYS A 439 -19.42 -15.81 -16.67
CA CYS A 439 -19.71 -15.38 -15.30
C CYS A 439 -18.69 -14.40 -14.74
N SER A 440 -17.38 -14.55 -15.09
CA SER A 440 -16.33 -13.61 -14.72
C SER A 440 -16.61 -12.24 -15.32
N ARG A 441 -16.79 -12.16 -16.64
CA ARG A 441 -17.11 -10.90 -17.34
C ARG A 441 -18.33 -10.21 -16.75
N ALA A 442 -19.42 -10.95 -16.51
CA ALA A 442 -20.63 -10.40 -15.88
C ALA A 442 -20.34 -9.81 -14.49
N THR A 443 -19.46 -10.45 -13.71
CA THR A 443 -19.07 -9.96 -12.39
C THR A 443 -18.26 -8.67 -12.50
N VAL A 444 -17.25 -8.64 -13.38
CA VAL A 444 -16.38 -7.46 -13.60
C VAL A 444 -17.21 -6.28 -14.07
N THR A 445 -18.05 -6.46 -15.12
CA THR A 445 -18.93 -5.40 -15.64
C THR A 445 -19.88 -4.87 -14.57
N ALA A 446 -20.48 -5.74 -13.76
CA ALA A 446 -21.35 -5.31 -12.67
C ALA A 446 -20.59 -4.51 -11.59
N VAL A 447 -19.37 -4.93 -11.24
CA VAL A 447 -18.53 -4.22 -10.26
C VAL A 447 -18.10 -2.87 -10.80
N GLN A 448 -17.66 -2.79 -12.06
CA GLN A 448 -17.26 -1.53 -12.70
C GLN A 448 -18.44 -0.55 -12.77
N ALA A 449 -19.62 -1.02 -13.20
CA ALA A 449 -20.83 -0.21 -13.26
C ALA A 449 -21.23 0.35 -11.87
N LEU A 450 -21.18 -0.48 -10.83
CA LEU A 450 -21.49 -0.07 -9.46
C LEU A 450 -20.42 0.86 -8.87
N ALA A 451 -19.15 0.64 -9.20
CA ALA A 451 -18.04 1.50 -8.75
C ALA A 451 -18.09 2.90 -9.39
N GLY A 452 -18.66 3.02 -10.60
CA GLY A 452 -18.89 4.28 -11.30
C GLY A 452 -20.07 5.10 -10.76
N VAL A 453 -20.91 4.56 -9.87
CA VAL A 453 -22.04 5.30 -9.29
C VAL A 453 -21.51 6.43 -8.40
N PRO A 454 -21.94 7.70 -8.60
CA PRO A 454 -21.56 8.81 -7.73
C PRO A 454 -21.92 8.51 -6.27
N GLY A 455 -20.94 8.68 -5.36
CA GLY A 455 -21.13 8.36 -3.95
C GLY A 455 -21.00 6.87 -3.58
N ALA A 456 -20.55 5.99 -4.50
CA ALA A 456 -20.29 4.59 -4.19
C ALA A 456 -19.26 4.42 -3.06
N TYR A 457 -18.33 5.34 -2.94
CA TYR A 457 -17.31 5.41 -1.90
C TYR A 457 -17.03 6.86 -1.51
N LEU A 458 -16.45 7.02 -0.33
CA LEU A 458 -16.01 8.31 0.19
C LEU A 458 -14.49 8.26 0.39
N TRP A 459 -13.80 9.24 -0.15
CA TRP A 459 -12.39 9.46 0.14
C TRP A 459 -12.22 9.97 1.59
N THR A 460 -11.22 9.48 2.30
CA THR A 460 -10.92 9.87 3.69
C THR A 460 -9.43 10.20 3.82
N ALA A 461 -9.10 11.12 4.71
CA ALA A 461 -7.71 11.28 5.13
C ALA A 461 -7.26 10.08 5.99
N ARG A 462 -5.95 9.90 6.16
CA ARG A 462 -5.38 8.91 7.07
C ARG A 462 -5.74 9.28 8.51
N PRO A 463 -6.40 8.40 9.29
CA PRO A 463 -6.86 8.74 10.63
C PRO A 463 -5.70 8.94 11.61
N GLY A 464 -5.63 10.11 12.23
CA GLY A 464 -4.68 10.40 13.32
C GLY A 464 -5.07 9.71 14.65
N PRO A 465 -4.36 10.00 15.77
CA PRO A 465 -4.62 9.38 17.08
C PRO A 465 -6.07 9.49 17.56
N LEU A 466 -6.73 10.60 17.24
CA LEU A 466 -8.14 10.82 17.54
C LEU A 466 -9.05 9.83 16.80
N GLY A 467 -8.70 9.47 15.58
CA GLY A 467 -9.40 8.46 14.78
C GLY A 467 -9.27 7.05 15.34
N TRP A 468 -8.11 6.69 15.85
CA TRP A 468 -7.90 5.43 16.55
C TRP A 468 -8.77 5.32 17.79
N LEU A 469 -8.81 6.38 18.61
CA LEU A 469 -9.69 6.45 19.79
C LEU A 469 -11.17 6.41 19.39
N GLY A 470 -11.55 7.12 18.33
CA GLY A 470 -12.89 7.11 17.77
C GLY A 470 -13.33 5.71 17.30
N ALA A 471 -12.53 5.04 16.48
CA ALA A 471 -12.84 3.69 16.02
C ALA A 471 -12.96 2.68 17.18
N GLY A 472 -12.05 2.73 18.15
CA GLY A 472 -12.12 1.93 19.37
C GLY A 472 -13.37 2.21 20.20
N GLY A 473 -13.75 3.48 20.36
CA GLY A 473 -14.96 3.91 21.05
C GLY A 473 -16.24 3.46 20.34
N ILE A 474 -16.31 3.53 19.00
CA ILE A 474 -17.41 2.99 18.20
C ILE A 474 -17.55 1.49 18.47
N LEU A 475 -16.48 0.71 18.30
CA LEU A 475 -16.49 -0.73 18.56
C LEU A 475 -16.92 -1.07 20.00
N ALA A 476 -16.44 -0.34 20.98
CA ALA A 476 -16.83 -0.54 22.37
C ALA A 476 -18.31 -0.22 22.60
N SER A 477 -18.86 0.82 21.98
CA SER A 477 -20.26 1.24 22.15
C SER A 477 -21.25 0.26 21.53
N VAL A 478 -20.94 -0.31 20.35
CA VAL A 478 -21.79 -1.28 19.64
C VAL A 478 -21.43 -2.73 19.95
N SER A 479 -20.47 -2.98 20.83
CA SER A 479 -20.07 -4.33 21.22
C SER A 479 -21.17 -5.04 22.02
N ASN A 480 -21.40 -6.31 21.69
CA ASN A 480 -22.28 -7.19 22.48
C ASN A 480 -21.79 -7.39 23.93
N ARG A 481 -20.49 -7.20 24.17
CA ARG A 481 -19.82 -7.30 25.48
C ARG A 481 -19.80 -5.98 26.25
N SER A 482 -20.35 -4.88 25.67
CA SER A 482 -20.42 -3.60 26.36
C SER A 482 -21.40 -3.68 27.55
N TRP A 483 -20.91 -3.22 28.70
CA TRP A 483 -21.69 -3.19 29.97
C TRP A 483 -22.32 -1.82 30.26
N TRP A 484 -22.14 -0.87 29.33
CA TRP A 484 -22.64 0.47 29.53
C TRP A 484 -24.17 0.52 29.42
N ARG A 485 -24.81 1.40 30.19
CA ARG A 485 -26.23 1.71 30.05
C ARG A 485 -26.51 2.28 28.66
N ARG A 486 -27.71 2.11 28.13
CA ARG A 486 -28.08 2.55 26.75
C ARG A 486 -27.68 4.02 26.52
N ARG A 487 -27.97 4.94 27.48
CA ARG A 487 -27.60 6.38 27.37
C ARG A 487 -26.07 6.56 27.23
N THR A 488 -25.29 5.90 28.08
CA THR A 488 -23.81 5.94 28.02
C THR A 488 -23.29 5.38 26.71
N ARG A 489 -23.87 4.31 26.18
CA ARG A 489 -23.52 3.76 24.87
C ARG A 489 -23.74 4.75 23.74
N CYS A 490 -24.93 5.39 23.72
CA CYS A 490 -25.25 6.38 22.70
C CYS A 490 -24.31 7.60 22.80
N LEU A 491 -24.02 8.08 24.01
CA LEU A 491 -23.10 9.19 24.22
C LEU A 491 -21.67 8.83 23.73
N VAL A 492 -21.11 7.74 24.24
CA VAL A 492 -19.76 7.29 23.85
C VAL A 492 -19.69 7.00 22.35
N GLY A 493 -20.70 6.33 21.79
CA GLY A 493 -20.75 6.02 20.36
C GLY A 493 -20.85 7.29 19.50
N GLY A 494 -21.68 8.25 19.89
CA GLY A 494 -21.82 9.53 19.20
C GLY A 494 -20.54 10.37 19.26
N THR A 495 -19.94 10.52 20.46
CA THR A 495 -18.67 11.24 20.62
C THR A 495 -17.54 10.55 19.84
N ALA A 496 -17.46 9.23 19.90
CA ALA A 496 -16.44 8.45 19.18
C ALA A 496 -16.61 8.55 17.66
N ALA A 497 -17.85 8.54 17.17
CA ALA A 497 -18.13 8.74 15.74
C ALA A 497 -17.75 10.16 15.30
N LEU A 498 -18.02 11.18 16.12
CA LEU A 498 -17.58 12.56 15.85
C LEU A 498 -16.05 12.66 15.83
N CYS A 499 -15.36 12.10 16.82
CA CYS A 499 -13.89 12.07 16.87
C CYS A 499 -13.31 11.39 15.62
N PHE A 500 -13.89 10.26 15.22
CA PHE A 500 -13.47 9.57 14.00
C PHE A 500 -13.71 10.41 12.74
N ALA A 501 -14.91 10.98 12.60
CA ALA A 501 -15.27 11.82 11.47
C ALA A 501 -14.33 13.03 11.34
N VAL A 502 -14.08 13.75 12.45
CA VAL A 502 -13.15 14.89 12.47
C VAL A 502 -11.73 14.46 12.07
N SER A 503 -11.26 13.29 12.54
CA SER A 503 -9.89 12.84 12.26
C SER A 503 -9.65 12.43 10.80
N VAL A 504 -10.72 12.12 10.07
CA VAL A 504 -10.63 11.75 8.64
C VAL A 504 -11.03 12.91 7.71
N MET A 505 -11.38 14.07 8.26
CA MET A 505 -11.60 15.29 7.50
C MET A 505 -10.27 15.95 7.13
N PRO A 506 -10.19 16.64 5.99
CA PRO A 506 -9.03 17.44 5.65
C PRO A 506 -8.86 18.59 6.63
N VAL A 507 -7.62 18.87 6.99
CA VAL A 507 -7.26 20.06 7.76
C VAL A 507 -6.54 20.98 6.78
N SER A 508 -7.21 22.02 6.30
CA SER A 508 -6.55 23.10 5.59
C SER A 508 -5.76 23.93 6.59
N GLN A 509 -4.48 24.10 6.36
CA GLN A 509 -3.66 24.99 7.16
C GLN A 509 -3.70 26.39 6.53
N PRO A 510 -3.85 27.46 7.32
CA PRO A 510 -3.85 28.84 6.80
C PRO A 510 -2.45 29.34 6.42
N ILE A 511 -1.45 28.46 6.43
CA ILE A 511 -0.05 28.77 6.23
C ILE A 511 0.31 28.47 4.77
N THR A 512 1.08 29.35 4.14
CA THR A 512 1.58 29.10 2.78
C THR A 512 2.75 28.13 2.86
N THR A 513 2.63 26.99 2.17
CA THR A 513 3.67 25.96 2.12
C THR A 513 3.93 25.52 0.70
N TRP A 514 5.22 25.39 0.36
CA TRP A 514 5.68 24.70 -0.85
C TRP A 514 6.29 23.38 -0.44
N THR A 515 5.77 22.27 -0.97
CA THR A 515 6.32 20.93 -0.73
C THR A 515 6.87 20.37 -2.04
N GLN A 516 8.18 20.23 -2.15
CA GLN A 516 8.84 19.50 -3.21
C GLN A 516 8.79 18.01 -2.87
N LEU A 517 8.13 17.22 -3.70
CA LEU A 517 8.00 15.78 -3.48
C LEU A 517 9.26 15.02 -3.91
N SER A 518 9.57 13.93 -3.25
CA SER A 518 10.55 12.94 -3.70
C SER A 518 9.89 12.02 -4.72
N VAL A 519 10.23 12.21 -5.98
CA VAL A 519 9.66 11.46 -7.13
C VAL A 519 10.75 10.82 -8.00
N GLY A 520 11.90 10.55 -7.41
CA GLY A 520 13.07 10.04 -8.13
C GLY A 520 13.69 11.07 -9.05
N THR A 521 13.96 10.73 -10.31
CA THR A 521 14.47 11.65 -11.35
C THR A 521 13.36 12.41 -12.06
N ALA A 522 12.20 12.52 -11.46
CA ALA A 522 11.05 13.25 -11.97
C ALA A 522 10.81 14.54 -11.16
N ASP A 523 9.76 15.29 -11.45
CA ASP A 523 9.43 16.53 -10.76
C ASP A 523 7.96 16.63 -10.38
N ALA A 524 7.71 16.97 -9.12
CA ALA A 524 6.40 17.30 -8.62
C ALA A 524 6.50 18.16 -7.36
N ALA A 525 5.77 19.27 -7.31
CA ALA A 525 5.67 20.11 -6.13
C ALA A 525 4.21 20.49 -5.85
N VAL A 526 3.89 20.80 -4.61
CA VAL A 526 2.56 21.24 -4.19
C VAL A 526 2.69 22.53 -3.39
N LEU A 527 1.99 23.58 -3.84
CA LEU A 527 1.82 24.84 -3.12
C LEU A 527 0.42 24.87 -2.48
N GLU A 528 0.37 25.04 -1.19
CA GLU A 528 -0.87 25.31 -0.45
C GLU A 528 -0.84 26.76 0.03
N THR A 529 -1.81 27.56 -0.35
CA THR A 529 -1.84 29.00 -0.05
C THR A 529 -3.26 29.51 0.08
N GLY A 530 -3.61 30.11 1.22
CA GLY A 530 -4.91 30.74 1.44
C GLY A 530 -6.14 29.84 1.22
N GLY A 531 -5.98 28.54 1.33
CA GLY A 531 -7.03 27.54 1.08
C GLY A 531 -7.07 27.03 -0.36
N GLU A 532 -6.26 27.55 -1.26
CA GLU A 532 -6.03 27.01 -2.61
C GLU A 532 -4.87 26.03 -2.62
N VAL A 533 -4.93 25.08 -3.53
CA VAL A 533 -3.90 24.05 -3.72
C VAL A 533 -3.47 24.04 -5.20
N TRP A 534 -2.20 24.20 -5.42
CA TRP A 534 -1.57 24.21 -6.73
C TRP A 534 -0.56 23.08 -6.82
N ALA A 535 -0.59 22.31 -7.90
CA ALA A 535 0.49 21.38 -8.22
C ALA A 535 1.33 21.92 -9.36
N ILE A 536 2.64 21.76 -9.24
CA ILE A 536 3.64 22.09 -10.26
C ILE A 536 4.26 20.77 -10.67
N ASP A 537 3.97 20.35 -11.88
CA ASP A 537 4.24 19.02 -12.43
C ASP A 537 3.58 17.87 -11.64
N ALA A 538 3.58 16.68 -12.23
CA ALA A 538 2.89 15.52 -11.68
C ALA A 538 3.83 14.33 -11.40
N GLY A 539 5.11 14.46 -11.79
CA GLY A 539 6.07 13.36 -11.74
C GLY A 539 5.76 12.26 -12.77
N GLU A 540 6.41 11.13 -12.62
CA GLU A 540 6.19 9.95 -13.47
C GLU A 540 5.22 8.95 -12.81
N GLY A 541 5.26 8.84 -11.48
CA GLY A 541 4.52 7.90 -10.64
C GLY A 541 3.20 8.42 -10.08
N ASP A 542 2.70 7.73 -9.07
CA ASP A 542 1.46 8.08 -8.38
C ASP A 542 1.68 8.94 -7.09
N ASP A 543 2.90 9.38 -6.82
CA ASP A 543 3.30 10.07 -5.60
C ASP A 543 2.47 11.33 -5.34
N LEU A 544 2.29 12.20 -6.36
CA LEU A 544 1.45 13.37 -6.25
C LEU A 544 0.00 12.99 -5.93
N ALA A 545 -0.56 12.01 -6.61
CA ALA A 545 -1.92 11.54 -6.38
C ALA A 545 -2.08 10.94 -4.98
N VAL A 546 -1.08 10.22 -4.48
CA VAL A 546 -1.04 9.67 -3.12
C VAL A 546 -0.97 10.79 -2.09
N TYR A 547 -0.08 11.77 -2.27
CA TYR A 547 0.06 12.94 -1.39
C TYR A 547 -1.25 13.72 -1.27
N LEU A 548 -1.86 14.08 -2.41
CA LEU A 548 -3.12 14.83 -2.45
C LEU A 548 -4.28 14.05 -1.81
N ARG A 549 -4.38 12.74 -2.09
CA ARG A 549 -5.40 11.88 -1.49
C ARG A 549 -5.26 11.78 0.01
N GLN A 550 -4.04 11.59 0.50
CA GLN A 550 -3.80 11.45 1.93
C GLN A 550 -4.23 12.68 2.70
N ARG A 551 -4.01 13.86 2.15
CA ARG A 551 -4.39 15.14 2.73
C ARG A 551 -5.79 15.57 2.31
N ARG A 552 -6.43 14.82 1.41
CA ARG A 552 -7.75 15.10 0.83
C ARG A 552 -7.81 16.48 0.18
N LEU A 553 -6.79 16.82 -0.57
CA LEU A 553 -6.68 18.07 -1.30
C LEU A 553 -7.29 17.91 -2.71
N SER A 554 -7.94 18.95 -3.18
CA SER A 554 -8.34 19.14 -4.58
C SER A 554 -7.49 20.24 -5.19
N LEU A 555 -7.20 20.16 -6.48
CA LEU A 555 -6.36 21.12 -7.15
C LEU A 555 -7.18 22.28 -7.71
N THR A 556 -6.88 23.50 -7.25
CA THR A 556 -7.32 24.74 -7.87
C THR A 556 -6.62 24.97 -9.21
N GLY A 557 -5.32 24.66 -9.26
CA GLY A 557 -4.51 24.72 -10.47
C GLY A 557 -3.49 23.60 -10.53
N LEU A 558 -3.29 23.09 -11.74
CA LEU A 558 -2.20 22.19 -12.11
C LEU A 558 -1.38 22.88 -13.17
N ILE A 559 -0.10 23.11 -12.91
CA ILE A 559 0.85 23.71 -13.86
C ILE A 559 1.74 22.58 -14.34
N LEU A 560 1.66 22.25 -15.62
CA LEU A 560 2.60 21.34 -16.28
C LEU A 560 3.67 22.21 -16.93
N THR A 561 4.88 22.10 -16.43
CA THR A 561 5.98 22.92 -16.93
C THR A 561 6.35 22.55 -18.36
N HIS A 562 6.28 21.27 -18.70
CA HIS A 562 6.35 20.74 -20.05
C HIS A 562 5.79 19.29 -20.09
N LEU A 563 5.79 18.66 -21.28
CA LEU A 563 5.04 17.42 -21.51
C LEU A 563 5.91 16.14 -21.54
N HIS A 564 7.10 16.14 -20.96
CA HIS A 564 7.86 14.92 -20.76
C HIS A 564 7.21 14.01 -19.70
N SER A 565 7.51 12.71 -19.76
CA SER A 565 6.90 11.71 -18.87
C SER A 565 7.27 11.89 -17.40
N ASP A 566 8.46 12.39 -17.11
CA ASP A 566 8.96 12.67 -15.76
C ASP A 566 8.33 13.92 -15.11
N HIS A 567 7.63 14.76 -15.89
CA HIS A 567 6.86 15.91 -15.41
C HIS A 567 5.35 15.71 -15.49
N ALA A 568 4.85 15.00 -16.50
CA ALA A 568 3.42 14.86 -16.77
C ALA A 568 2.91 13.40 -16.72
N GLY A 569 3.78 12.40 -16.58
CA GLY A 569 3.39 10.98 -16.57
C GLY A 569 2.46 10.59 -15.43
N GLY A 570 2.54 11.30 -14.30
CA GLY A 570 1.68 11.12 -13.13
C GLY A 570 0.23 11.53 -13.33
N LEU A 571 -0.11 12.25 -14.40
CA LEU A 571 -1.48 12.68 -14.71
C LEU A 571 -2.49 11.55 -14.76
N ARG A 572 -2.11 10.39 -15.31
CA ARG A 572 -2.97 9.20 -15.34
C ARG A 572 -3.42 8.79 -13.94
N TYR A 573 -2.55 8.87 -12.94
CA TYR A 573 -2.87 8.51 -11.56
C TYR A 573 -3.75 9.57 -10.88
N LEU A 574 -3.60 10.85 -11.22
CA LEU A 574 -4.54 11.90 -10.81
C LEU A 574 -5.94 11.64 -11.36
N LEU A 575 -6.06 11.31 -12.65
CA LEU A 575 -7.31 10.95 -13.31
C LEU A 575 -7.97 9.73 -12.68
N GLU A 576 -7.19 8.66 -12.44
CA GLU A 576 -7.65 7.43 -11.78
C GLU A 576 -8.10 7.68 -10.34
N SER A 577 -7.43 8.60 -9.66
CA SER A 577 -7.74 8.98 -8.28
C SER A 577 -9.05 9.77 -8.16
N GLY A 578 -9.54 10.34 -9.27
CA GLY A 578 -10.73 11.18 -9.28
C GLY A 578 -10.54 12.49 -8.50
N ILE A 579 -9.30 12.97 -8.37
CA ILE A 579 -8.99 14.27 -7.75
C ILE A 579 -9.46 15.36 -8.70
N PRO A 580 -10.33 16.30 -8.27
CA PRO A 580 -10.74 17.39 -9.10
C PRO A 580 -9.57 18.33 -9.42
N VAL A 581 -9.45 18.71 -10.67
CA VAL A 581 -8.53 19.75 -11.17
C VAL A 581 -9.36 20.81 -11.84
N GLU A 582 -9.41 22.02 -11.30
CA GLU A 582 -10.25 23.09 -11.87
C GLU A 582 -9.62 23.63 -13.15
N ARG A 583 -8.32 23.93 -13.13
CA ARG A 583 -7.57 24.50 -14.26
C ARG A 583 -6.26 23.75 -14.46
N CYS A 584 -5.89 23.51 -15.70
CA CYS A 584 -4.59 22.97 -16.07
C CYS A 584 -3.87 23.98 -16.98
N TYR A 585 -2.68 24.37 -16.57
CA TYR A 585 -1.85 25.35 -17.26
C TYR A 585 -0.71 24.63 -17.99
N LEU A 586 -0.54 25.00 -19.25
CA LEU A 586 0.44 24.44 -20.18
C LEU A 586 1.32 25.57 -20.74
N PRO A 587 2.58 25.31 -21.10
CA PRO A 587 3.40 26.33 -21.77
C PRO A 587 2.84 26.68 -23.14
N TRP A 588 2.93 27.95 -23.52
CA TRP A 588 2.65 28.38 -24.88
C TRP A 588 3.57 27.62 -25.85
N GLY A 589 3.02 27.16 -26.96
CA GLY A 589 3.76 26.36 -27.94
C GLY A 589 3.86 24.87 -27.61
N ALA A 590 3.32 24.42 -26.48
CA ALA A 590 3.24 23.00 -26.19
C ALA A 590 2.27 22.31 -27.15
N GLU A 591 2.83 21.50 -28.07
CA GLU A 591 2.02 20.65 -28.94
C GLU A 591 1.84 19.28 -28.29
N LEU A 592 0.58 18.86 -28.06
CA LEU A 592 0.26 17.53 -27.51
C LEU A 592 0.80 16.39 -28.40
N SER A 593 0.96 16.66 -29.69
CA SER A 593 1.55 15.71 -30.64
C SER A 593 3.04 15.40 -30.40
N ALA A 594 3.75 16.30 -29.71
CA ALA A 594 5.14 16.08 -29.30
C ALA A 594 5.27 15.30 -27.98
N ALA A 595 4.17 15.20 -27.21
CA ALA A 595 4.14 14.46 -25.97
C ALA A 595 4.10 12.93 -26.19
N VAL A 596 4.49 12.19 -25.17
CA VAL A 596 4.28 10.73 -25.15
C VAL A 596 2.76 10.44 -25.22
N PRO A 597 2.30 9.45 -26.01
CA PRO A 597 0.87 9.19 -26.21
C PRO A 597 0.03 9.12 -24.93
N SER A 598 0.57 8.51 -23.87
CA SER A 598 -0.10 8.40 -22.57
C SER A 598 -0.29 9.75 -21.86
N VAL A 599 0.61 10.71 -22.06
CA VAL A 599 0.51 12.07 -21.51
C VAL A 599 -0.51 12.88 -22.31
N ALA A 600 -0.44 12.81 -23.65
CA ALA A 600 -1.41 13.49 -24.51
C ALA A 600 -2.84 13.03 -24.20
N GLU A 601 -3.09 11.73 -24.12
CA GLU A 601 -4.39 11.15 -23.74
C GLU A 601 -4.85 11.60 -22.35
N ALA A 602 -3.94 11.72 -21.41
CA ALA A 602 -4.26 12.17 -20.05
C ALA A 602 -4.70 13.64 -20.03
N VAL A 603 -4.01 14.53 -20.77
CA VAL A 603 -4.39 15.96 -20.89
C VAL A 603 -5.75 16.10 -21.58
N GLU A 604 -5.99 15.36 -22.68
CA GLU A 604 -7.29 15.34 -23.37
C GLU A 604 -8.40 14.83 -22.44
N THR A 605 -8.12 13.82 -21.64
CA THR A 605 -9.09 13.28 -20.66
C THR A 605 -9.40 14.29 -19.56
N LEU A 606 -8.42 15.07 -19.07
CA LEU A 606 -8.66 16.18 -18.14
C LEU A 606 -9.62 17.19 -18.73
N ALA A 607 -9.38 17.63 -19.97
CA ALA A 607 -10.24 18.57 -20.67
C ALA A 607 -11.67 18.00 -20.84
N ALA A 608 -11.79 16.75 -21.25
CA ALA A 608 -13.09 16.07 -21.40
C ALA A 608 -13.87 15.96 -20.07
N ARG A 609 -13.17 15.93 -18.92
CA ARG A 609 -13.78 15.93 -17.57
C ARG A 609 -14.17 17.34 -17.08
N GLY A 610 -13.93 18.38 -17.86
CA GLY A 610 -14.31 19.75 -17.56
C GLY A 610 -13.20 20.62 -16.96
N THR A 611 -11.95 20.12 -16.90
CA THR A 611 -10.79 20.94 -16.53
C THR A 611 -10.54 21.99 -17.62
N GLN A 612 -10.40 23.25 -17.23
CA GLN A 612 -10.08 24.34 -18.16
C GLN A 612 -8.59 24.29 -18.50
N LEU A 613 -8.25 24.11 -19.79
CA LEU A 613 -6.88 24.23 -20.26
C LEU A 613 -6.53 25.70 -20.54
N CYS A 614 -5.42 26.16 -19.97
CA CYS A 614 -4.90 27.52 -20.13
C CYS A 614 -3.45 27.45 -20.61
N TYR A 615 -3.04 28.35 -21.48
CA TYR A 615 -1.66 28.41 -21.96
C TYR A 615 -0.98 29.65 -21.44
N LEU A 616 0.28 29.49 -20.96
CA LEU A 616 1.09 30.52 -20.32
C LEU A 616 2.33 30.84 -21.17
N GLN A 617 2.72 32.11 -21.20
CA GLN A 617 3.97 32.59 -21.80
C GLN A 617 4.61 33.66 -20.94
N ALA A 618 5.85 34.01 -21.26
CA ALA A 618 6.58 35.04 -20.51
C ALA A 618 5.79 36.37 -20.44
N GLY A 619 5.72 36.93 -19.25
CA GLY A 619 4.95 38.11 -18.90
C GLY A 619 3.59 37.85 -18.29
N ASP A 620 3.05 36.63 -18.41
CA ASP A 620 1.80 36.29 -17.75
C ASP A 620 1.98 36.23 -16.22
N VAL A 621 0.94 36.67 -15.50
CA VAL A 621 0.92 36.67 -14.02
C VAL A 621 -0.36 35.99 -13.54
N LEU A 622 -0.21 35.08 -12.59
CA LEU A 622 -1.30 34.49 -11.86
C LEU A 622 -1.31 35.02 -10.42
N GLU A 623 -2.41 35.66 -10.05
CA GLU A 623 -2.63 36.11 -8.67
C GLU A 623 -3.01 34.93 -7.78
N LEU A 624 -2.39 34.86 -6.60
CA LEU A 624 -2.59 33.85 -5.58
C LEU A 624 -3.13 34.52 -4.30
N PRO A 625 -3.80 33.78 -3.41
CA PRO A 625 -4.33 34.35 -2.15
C PRO A 625 -3.26 35.04 -1.27
N THR A 626 -2.02 34.59 -1.30
CA THR A 626 -0.92 35.14 -0.47
C THR A 626 0.30 35.58 -1.27
N GLY A 627 0.13 35.89 -2.57
CA GLY A 627 1.22 36.25 -3.43
C GLY A 627 0.87 36.19 -4.89
N ARG A 628 1.88 36.05 -5.76
CA ARG A 628 1.67 35.89 -7.21
C ARG A 628 2.74 35.00 -7.83
N MET A 629 2.42 34.41 -8.96
CA MET A 629 3.35 33.72 -9.84
C MET A 629 3.52 34.52 -11.14
N GLN A 630 4.75 34.82 -11.52
CA GLN A 630 5.08 35.41 -12.80
C GLN A 630 5.78 34.39 -13.70
N VAL A 631 5.35 34.28 -14.95
CA VAL A 631 5.99 33.44 -15.96
C VAL A 631 7.16 34.23 -16.61
N LEU A 632 8.35 33.68 -16.57
CA LEU A 632 9.56 34.27 -17.16
C LEU A 632 9.88 33.65 -18.53
N TRP A 633 9.47 32.40 -18.76
CA TRP A 633 9.71 31.64 -19.98
C TRP A 633 8.51 30.71 -20.25
N PRO A 634 8.13 30.36 -21.51
CA PRO A 634 8.85 30.64 -22.77
C PRO A 634 8.58 32.04 -23.35
N GLN A 635 9.58 32.58 -24.05
CA GLN A 635 9.47 33.80 -24.87
C GLN A 635 9.39 33.39 -26.34
N ALA A 636 8.22 33.59 -26.98
CA ALA A 636 7.94 33.11 -28.32
C ALA A 636 8.99 33.48 -29.38
N GLU A 637 9.58 34.70 -29.24
CA GLU A 637 10.60 35.18 -30.16
C GLU A 637 12.00 34.57 -29.97
N LYS A 638 12.21 33.89 -28.84
CA LYS A 638 13.52 33.33 -28.44
C LYS A 638 13.59 31.82 -28.59
N VAL A 639 12.46 31.13 -28.58
CA VAL A 639 12.41 29.71 -28.77
C VAL A 639 12.69 29.33 -30.21
N ARG A 640 13.52 28.32 -30.44
CA ARG A 640 13.92 27.86 -31.79
C ARG A 640 12.75 27.13 -32.47
N ARG A 641 12.72 27.13 -33.81
CA ARG A 641 11.66 26.41 -34.56
C ARG A 641 11.77 24.87 -34.49
N ASP A 642 12.96 24.39 -34.25
CA ASP A 642 13.30 22.96 -34.06
C ASP A 642 13.52 22.59 -32.58
N ALA A 643 12.88 23.34 -31.69
CA ALA A 643 13.06 23.25 -30.25
C ALA A 643 12.47 21.94 -29.68
N ASP A 644 13.13 21.41 -28.66
CA ASP A 644 12.64 20.29 -27.83
C ASP A 644 11.56 20.78 -26.85
N LEU A 645 10.85 19.84 -26.22
CA LEU A 645 9.88 20.15 -25.17
C LEU A 645 10.52 20.94 -24.00
N ASN A 646 11.78 20.69 -23.68
CA ASN A 646 12.52 21.42 -22.65
C ASN A 646 12.70 22.90 -23.01
N ASP A 647 12.83 23.23 -24.29
CA ASP A 647 12.97 24.62 -24.75
C ASP A 647 11.69 25.44 -24.53
N PHE A 648 10.52 24.79 -24.40
CA PHE A 648 9.22 25.40 -24.11
C PHE A 648 8.82 25.30 -22.64
N CYS A 649 9.66 24.77 -21.76
CA CYS A 649 9.27 24.57 -20.36
C CYS A 649 8.93 25.89 -19.65
N LEU A 650 7.98 25.87 -18.72
CA LEU A 650 7.63 27.04 -17.91
C LEU A 650 8.68 27.31 -16.85
N VAL A 651 9.32 28.46 -16.93
CA VAL A 651 10.11 29.02 -15.81
C VAL A 651 9.25 30.04 -15.10
N THR A 652 9.12 29.90 -13.79
CA THR A 652 8.19 30.70 -12.99
C THR A 652 8.87 31.29 -11.77
N LEU A 653 8.58 32.56 -11.50
CA LEU A 653 8.96 33.26 -10.29
C LEU A 653 7.74 33.40 -9.38
N TRP A 654 7.82 32.85 -8.20
CA TRP A 654 6.78 32.90 -7.18
C TRP A 654 7.14 33.92 -6.12
N GLU A 655 6.27 34.86 -5.88
CA GLU A 655 6.37 35.81 -4.76
C GLU A 655 5.37 35.36 -3.69
N LEU A 656 5.87 34.74 -2.61
CA LEU A 656 5.09 34.13 -1.54
C LEU A 656 5.34 34.91 -0.24
N GLY A 657 4.44 35.85 0.06
CA GLY A 657 4.71 36.90 1.04
C GLY A 657 5.77 37.87 0.52
N GLU A 658 6.89 37.98 1.23
CA GLU A 658 8.04 38.79 0.77
C GLU A 658 9.20 37.92 0.24
N ALA A 659 9.09 36.59 0.28
CA ALA A 659 10.09 35.67 -0.23
C ALA A 659 9.86 35.35 -1.72
N ARG A 660 10.93 35.13 -2.45
CA ARG A 660 10.93 34.83 -3.88
C ARG A 660 11.49 33.45 -4.14
N LEU A 661 10.71 32.60 -4.84
CA LEU A 661 11.13 31.28 -5.29
C LEU A 661 11.16 31.26 -6.83
N LEU A 662 12.34 30.93 -7.38
CA LEU A 662 12.52 30.74 -8.82
C LEU A 662 12.50 29.24 -9.13
N SER A 663 11.52 28.79 -9.96
CA SER A 663 11.41 27.43 -10.43
C SER A 663 11.85 27.34 -11.89
N MET A 664 12.94 26.60 -12.14
CA MET A 664 13.61 26.54 -13.45
C MET A 664 13.03 25.47 -14.38
N SER A 665 12.27 24.50 -13.87
CA SER A 665 11.91 23.31 -14.65
C SER A 665 13.16 22.69 -15.33
N ASP A 666 13.07 22.28 -16.58
CA ASP A 666 14.18 21.66 -17.33
C ASP A 666 14.79 22.59 -18.37
N LEU A 667 14.77 23.90 -18.10
CA LEU A 667 15.31 24.91 -19.01
C LEU A 667 16.79 24.66 -19.30
N PRO A 668 17.18 24.51 -20.58
CA PRO A 668 18.59 24.40 -20.96
C PRO A 668 19.38 25.67 -20.59
N GLY A 669 20.65 25.52 -20.20
CA GLY A 669 21.52 26.62 -19.78
C GLY A 669 21.70 27.72 -20.81
N THR A 670 21.46 27.44 -22.10
CA THR A 670 21.48 28.45 -23.18
C THR A 670 20.44 29.54 -23.00
N TYR A 671 19.34 29.27 -22.30
CA TYR A 671 18.27 30.22 -22.06
C TYR A 671 18.29 30.86 -20.67
N GLU A 672 19.13 30.40 -19.77
CA GLU A 672 19.28 30.95 -18.39
C GLU A 672 19.47 32.49 -18.35
N PRO A 673 20.26 33.11 -19.25
CA PRO A 673 20.44 34.57 -19.21
C PRO A 673 19.13 35.36 -19.38
N TYR A 674 18.08 34.77 -19.95
CA TYR A 674 16.80 35.44 -20.16
C TYR A 674 15.86 35.38 -18.94
N VAL A 675 16.15 34.50 -17.98
CA VAL A 675 15.31 34.25 -16.79
C VAL A 675 16.04 34.53 -15.47
N ALA A 676 17.34 34.85 -15.54
CA ALA A 676 18.14 35.11 -14.37
C ALA A 676 17.63 36.32 -13.58
N THR A 677 17.14 36.09 -12.37
CA THR A 677 16.61 37.10 -11.46
C THR A 677 16.92 36.69 -10.01
N PRO A 678 17.20 37.65 -9.11
CA PRO A 678 17.46 37.33 -7.69
C PRO A 678 16.26 36.63 -7.05
N ALA A 679 16.50 35.55 -6.31
CA ALA A 679 15.52 34.79 -5.59
C ALA A 679 16.10 34.17 -4.32
N ASP A 680 15.31 34.09 -3.24
CA ASP A 680 15.73 33.53 -1.95
C ASP A 680 15.82 32.00 -2.03
N VAL A 681 14.94 31.40 -2.83
CA VAL A 681 14.89 29.95 -3.09
C VAL A 681 15.01 29.68 -4.58
N LEU A 682 15.86 28.73 -4.94
CA LEU A 682 16.02 28.22 -6.30
C LEU A 682 15.56 26.75 -6.35
N LYS A 683 14.54 26.45 -7.13
CA LYS A 683 14.30 25.08 -7.59
C LYS A 683 15.22 24.84 -8.80
N VAL A 684 16.21 24.01 -8.60
CA VAL A 684 17.31 23.75 -9.55
C VAL A 684 16.76 23.20 -10.86
N GLY A 685 17.32 23.66 -11.98
CA GLY A 685 16.91 23.23 -13.32
C GLY A 685 17.40 21.82 -13.65
N HIS A 686 16.62 21.12 -14.47
CA HIS A 686 16.93 19.84 -15.11
C HIS A 686 17.53 18.82 -14.12
N HIS A 687 16.86 18.67 -12.97
CA HIS A 687 17.23 17.75 -11.88
C HIS A 687 18.68 17.88 -11.38
N GLY A 688 19.31 19.04 -11.58
CA GLY A 688 20.70 19.31 -11.21
C GLY A 688 21.74 18.81 -12.21
N GLN A 689 21.33 18.42 -13.41
CA GLN A 689 22.25 18.00 -14.48
C GLN A 689 23.21 19.11 -14.90
N ALA A 690 24.29 18.73 -15.60
CA ALA A 690 25.38 19.64 -15.93
C ALA A 690 25.03 20.69 -17.02
N ASP A 691 23.95 20.46 -17.78
CA ASP A 691 23.47 21.31 -18.87
C ASP A 691 22.58 22.47 -18.42
N SER A 692 22.32 22.55 -17.12
CA SER A 692 21.46 23.57 -16.50
C SER A 692 22.07 24.08 -15.19
N THR A 693 21.57 25.20 -14.68
CA THR A 693 21.99 25.87 -13.44
C THR A 693 23.49 26.19 -13.45
N GLY A 694 23.91 26.97 -14.46
CA GLY A 694 25.30 27.38 -14.63
C GLY A 694 25.77 28.34 -13.53
N SER A 695 27.11 28.40 -13.24
CA SER A 695 27.69 29.25 -12.17
C SER A 695 27.41 30.74 -12.39
N ALA A 696 27.37 31.24 -13.64
CA ALA A 696 27.03 32.62 -13.93
C ALA A 696 25.58 32.97 -13.61
N PHE A 697 24.66 32.05 -13.89
CA PHE A 697 23.26 32.14 -13.51
C PHE A 697 23.08 32.11 -12.00
N ALA A 698 23.73 31.17 -11.33
CA ALA A 698 23.71 31.03 -9.88
C ALA A 698 24.17 32.28 -9.13
N GLN A 699 25.19 32.98 -9.65
CA GLN A 699 25.67 34.26 -9.09
C GLN A 699 24.66 35.40 -9.19
N ILE A 700 23.82 35.42 -10.23
CA ILE A 700 22.74 36.43 -10.40
C ILE A 700 21.58 36.12 -9.49
N VAL A 701 21.18 34.87 -9.43
CA VAL A 701 20.05 34.40 -8.58
C VAL A 701 20.39 34.53 -7.11
N ALA A 702 21.61 34.16 -6.72
CA ALA A 702 22.17 34.21 -5.37
C ALA A 702 21.23 33.60 -4.28
N PRO A 703 20.78 32.37 -4.42
CA PRO A 703 19.76 31.80 -3.55
C PRO A 703 20.36 31.42 -2.17
N GLU A 704 19.57 31.60 -1.10
CA GLU A 704 19.90 31.07 0.22
C GLU A 704 19.71 29.53 0.27
N VAL A 705 18.67 29.04 -0.42
CA VAL A 705 18.29 27.63 -0.46
C VAL A 705 18.10 27.17 -1.90
N ALA A 706 18.57 25.96 -2.22
CA ALA A 706 18.30 25.30 -3.47
C ALA A 706 17.61 23.94 -3.24
N LEU A 707 16.47 23.75 -3.92
CA LEU A 707 15.73 22.50 -3.94
C LEU A 707 16.14 21.67 -5.16
N VAL A 708 16.53 20.43 -4.95
CA VAL A 708 16.99 19.53 -6.00
C VAL A 708 16.06 18.31 -6.06
N SER A 709 15.25 18.24 -7.11
CA SER A 709 14.41 17.07 -7.38
C SER A 709 15.19 16.07 -8.23
N ALA A 710 15.78 15.06 -7.60
CA ALA A 710 16.59 14.07 -8.29
C ALA A 710 16.65 12.74 -7.50
N GLY A 711 16.91 11.64 -8.20
CA GLY A 711 17.15 10.34 -7.59
C GLY A 711 18.51 10.27 -6.89
N ARG A 712 18.77 9.19 -6.15
CA ARG A 712 19.95 9.00 -5.29
C ARG A 712 21.32 8.98 -6.01
N ASN A 713 21.34 8.97 -7.33
CA ASN A 713 22.56 8.87 -8.14
C ASN A 713 23.10 10.24 -8.64
N LEU A 714 22.62 11.36 -8.08
CA LEU A 714 23.10 12.69 -8.45
C LEU A 714 24.51 12.96 -7.91
N ASP A 715 25.37 13.56 -8.75
CA ASP A 715 26.69 14.07 -8.33
C ASP A 715 26.51 15.45 -7.69
N LEU A 716 26.22 15.44 -6.38
CA LEU A 716 25.98 16.66 -5.59
C LEU A 716 27.22 17.56 -5.48
N GLU A 717 28.43 17.02 -5.51
CA GLU A 717 29.65 17.83 -5.38
C GLU A 717 29.76 18.81 -6.56
N LYS A 718 29.53 18.34 -7.77
CA LYS A 718 29.55 19.20 -8.96
C LYS A 718 28.43 20.24 -8.98
N LEU A 719 27.28 19.95 -8.38
CA LEU A 719 26.22 20.93 -8.24
C LEU A 719 26.56 21.98 -7.16
N ALA A 720 27.09 21.54 -6.01
CA ALA A 720 27.53 22.43 -4.94
C ALA A 720 28.62 23.43 -5.41
N ASP A 721 29.54 22.99 -6.26
CA ASP A 721 30.55 23.86 -6.87
C ASP A 721 29.94 24.99 -7.73
N ARG A 722 28.76 24.76 -8.31
CA ARG A 722 28.03 25.77 -9.09
C ARG A 722 27.22 26.75 -8.23
N LEU A 723 26.88 26.35 -6.99
CA LEU A 723 26.03 27.08 -6.05
C LEU A 723 26.74 27.35 -4.73
N PRO A 724 27.89 28.09 -4.73
CA PRO A 724 28.67 28.29 -3.53
C PRO A 724 27.92 29.12 -2.48
N GLY A 725 27.87 28.63 -1.24
CA GLY A 725 27.21 29.31 -0.12
C GLY A 725 25.71 29.10 -0.04
N THR A 726 25.11 28.29 -0.92
CA THR A 726 23.69 27.92 -0.94
C THR A 726 23.45 26.63 -0.17
N ALA A 727 22.43 26.58 0.68
CA ALA A 727 22.03 25.35 1.34
C ALA A 727 21.26 24.44 0.33
N LEU A 728 21.80 23.24 0.06
CA LEU A 728 21.21 22.29 -0.89
C LEU A 728 20.31 21.30 -0.15
N TYR A 729 19.07 21.18 -0.60
CA TYR A 729 18.12 20.15 -0.14
C TYR A 729 17.77 19.23 -1.30
N TRP A 730 18.22 18.00 -1.22
CA TRP A 730 18.09 17.02 -2.27
C TRP A 730 17.02 15.97 -1.89
N THR A 731 15.97 15.83 -2.69
CA THR A 731 14.85 14.94 -2.40
C THR A 731 15.26 13.45 -2.33
N GLY A 732 16.30 13.05 -3.07
CA GLY A 732 16.81 11.68 -3.04
C GLY A 732 17.43 11.26 -1.69
N ASP A 733 17.84 12.22 -0.85
CA ASP A 733 18.39 12.00 0.49
C ASP A 733 17.41 12.43 1.58
N CYS A 734 16.81 13.61 1.42
CA CYS A 734 15.95 14.22 2.41
C CYS A 734 14.48 13.74 2.36
N GLY A 735 14.08 12.99 1.33
CA GLY A 735 12.66 12.79 1.01
C GLY A 735 12.00 14.10 0.61
N ALA A 736 10.69 14.23 0.81
CA ALA A 736 9.99 15.47 0.53
C ALA A 736 10.55 16.64 1.35
N VAL A 737 10.73 17.81 0.69
CA VAL A 737 11.22 19.04 1.31
C VAL A 737 10.08 20.07 1.35
N THR A 738 9.74 20.54 2.53
CA THR A 738 8.67 21.52 2.73
C THR A 738 9.24 22.86 3.19
N LEU A 739 8.91 23.92 2.44
CA LEU A 739 9.15 25.30 2.79
C LEU A 739 7.86 25.89 3.37
N GLN A 740 7.94 26.47 4.56
CA GLN A 740 6.83 27.18 5.18
C GLN A 740 7.11 28.67 5.18
N PHE A 741 6.31 29.45 4.48
CA PHE A 741 6.50 30.89 4.31
C PHE A 741 5.78 31.69 5.39
N SER A 742 6.50 32.66 6.00
CA SER A 742 5.97 33.57 7.00
C SER A 742 6.61 34.96 6.84
N GLY A 743 5.96 35.84 6.08
CA GLY A 743 6.50 37.16 5.73
C GLY A 743 7.77 37.04 4.88
N LYS A 744 8.90 37.58 5.38
CA LYS A 744 10.22 37.47 4.74
C LYS A 744 10.96 36.17 5.04
N ARG A 745 10.52 35.43 6.02
CA ARG A 745 11.20 34.22 6.47
C ARG A 745 10.50 33.01 5.91
N PHE A 746 11.28 31.98 5.62
CA PHE A 746 10.78 30.65 5.38
C PHE A 746 11.55 29.66 6.24
N GLU A 747 10.88 28.60 6.66
CA GLU A 747 11.47 27.49 7.39
C GLU A 747 11.50 26.28 6.47
N VAL A 748 12.64 25.57 6.45
CA VAL A 748 12.82 24.36 5.67
C VAL A 748 12.68 23.17 6.59
N SER A 749 11.86 22.21 6.20
CA SER A 749 11.75 20.92 6.88
C SER A 749 11.80 19.79 5.86
N THR A 750 12.44 18.69 6.26
CA THR A 750 12.64 17.52 5.42
C THR A 750 11.94 16.32 6.01
N TRP A 751 11.42 15.43 5.15
CA TRP A 751 10.64 14.28 5.59
C TRP A 751 11.49 13.18 6.24
N LEU A 752 12.65 12.85 5.62
CA LEU A 752 13.52 11.77 6.12
C LEU A 752 14.53 12.25 7.17
N THR A 753 15.03 13.45 7.05
CA THR A 753 16.03 14.03 7.99
C THR A 753 15.39 14.88 9.09
N GLY A 754 14.07 14.88 9.26
CA GLY A 754 13.36 15.44 10.42
C GLY A 754 13.79 14.85 11.78
N ARG A 755 14.93 14.18 11.80
CA ARG A 755 15.77 13.84 12.96
C ARG A 755 16.81 14.93 13.02
N GLU A 756 16.50 15.96 13.83
CA GLU A 756 17.34 17.07 14.20
C GLU A 756 18.86 16.79 14.09
N GLU A 757 19.59 17.63 13.30
CA GLU A 757 20.88 18.10 13.74
C GLU A 757 20.72 19.38 14.54
#